data_9b9c94363babf5d73b749b839c2903aa
#
_entry.id   9b9c94363babf5d73b749b839c2903aa
#
_cell.length_a   1.000
_cell.length_b   1.000
_cell.length_c   1.000
_cell.angle_alpha   90.00
_cell.angle_beta   90.00
_cell.angle_gamma   90.00
#
_symmetry.space_group_name_H-M   'P 1'
#
loop_
_entity.id
_entity.type
_entity.pdbx_description
1 polymer ?
#
loop_
_entity_poly.entity_id
_entity_poly.type
_entity_poly.pdbx_seq_one_letter_code
_entity_poly.pdbx_strand_id
1 'polypeptide(L)'
;MTLCHQCGTPHGEGDRFCPSCGAAAQSGNTASKDPLLGRTIGGSYCILELVGVGGMGRVYRAEQRMLGRTVAIKVIHPHLLSDEQSVARFYTEARAASRLNHPNSVSIIDFGRTDDGILYLVMEYLQGKDLARLMREDGPLPTARICDIVSAVLEALGEAHALGVVHRDLKPENVIIERLKAGRDLVKVVDFGLAKLLSGQQGQASITLPGLVCGTPDYMSPEQGRGEEVDARGDIYSVGVMLFELLTERLPFIADTPTNVVLKHIQDPIPDPRDLAPKRQLPESLVQSLMRALAKNPRVRYQRADEMASALRRISAELSPSSSEITCGACGCRSPVNKRFCAECGAPLQTNPTPTPRASLPPRMTIARSQHPLLIGRNKELTAIESMRAAANGSFVSANLVGEPGVGCTRLLAEVAERAAQAGDLVVGAGPHDSGSPVAYHPVRMLLHALLDGQDQAILSLADREAREQPLVAAGLRELVKPEGVLGAWAESKVGAVACALSFCLRKAQAHAGGKRIVLVVDDLHRCDGLSPRVFAQLPRFLAGVSVMLITATGKEKPIPLPPNTAVLALRGFTLHEAKAFISGQPLSFDSEPHPDERLLVPLYLEQLQALGLSIDNSRPSLPPRLADAVSQRMQRLNVTARKLLQMIAVLGRSVSKAQLERMAEAEYLASLPQLLARGFVVEAGGAVEIIHPFVRDLVEAATPAEARKALHTRAFEIAASSDAPLEVRAHHASGSGEPLSAIMLLERLGDVSTARGDLDTAVVGFQRGIELARRELLESGDTSLDGVLASLGRRLGVVLARRGDVSGAEGVLREALEHAGPSGSQRAPILIALARVVSQRKREREAYRLLGQALELAYREDTASVQADVQIALAELRGKENNTKSAISALKAVVELLTEDGADVVRRASTSLDLAEAMLEDGDAGAAEVGLERAGRPVEEAGLPYFQARARALWARVRKAQGRHDEALSLYDEAVELASLAGAADLANRLAEGARAVLGDSVASRSEQARDAVR
;
A
#
# COMPACT_ATOMS: atom_id res chain seq x y z
N MET A 1 58.12 -9.77 -26.21
CA MET A 1 58.14 -8.68 -25.18
C MET A 1 56.75 -8.09 -25.01
N THR A 2 56.18 -8.25 -23.88
CA THR A 2 54.86 -7.65 -23.49
C THR A 2 55.11 -6.35 -22.73
N LEU A 3 54.25 -5.36 -22.92
CA LEU A 3 54.30 -4.10 -22.20
C LEU A 3 53.54 -4.20 -20.87
N CYS A 4 54.11 -3.73 -19.79
CA CYS A 4 53.42 -3.66 -18.49
C CYS A 4 52.16 -2.77 -18.58
N HIS A 5 51.02 -3.30 -18.20
CA HIS A 5 49.73 -2.58 -18.26
C HIS A 5 49.66 -1.35 -17.29
N GLN A 6 50.56 -1.29 -16.29
CA GLN A 6 50.52 -0.23 -15.29
C GLN A 6 51.54 0.89 -15.57
N CYS A 7 52.72 0.60 -16.14
CA CYS A 7 53.74 1.60 -16.38
C CYS A 7 54.27 1.63 -17.83
N GLY A 8 53.79 0.75 -18.74
CA GLY A 8 54.23 0.73 -20.13
C GLY A 8 55.65 0.18 -20.39
N THR A 9 56.41 -0.27 -19.37
CA THR A 9 57.73 -0.80 -19.54
C THR A 9 57.71 -2.20 -20.17
N PRO A 10 58.53 -2.49 -21.23
CA PRO A 10 58.60 -3.81 -21.83
C PRO A 10 59.28 -4.82 -20.88
N HIS A 11 58.69 -6.03 -20.74
CA HIS A 11 59.20 -7.14 -19.95
C HIS A 11 59.24 -8.43 -20.73
N GLY A 12 60.00 -9.42 -20.28
CA GLY A 12 60.17 -10.70 -20.94
C GLY A 12 58.96 -11.61 -20.78
N GLU A 13 58.76 -12.58 -21.68
CA GLU A 13 57.64 -13.53 -21.64
C GLU A 13 57.67 -14.51 -20.45
N GLY A 14 58.72 -14.50 -19.61
CA GLY A 14 58.85 -15.32 -18.42
C GLY A 14 58.77 -14.55 -17.09
N ASP A 15 58.68 -13.25 -17.11
CA ASP A 15 58.70 -12.40 -15.92
C ASP A 15 57.37 -12.44 -15.20
N ARG A 16 57.35 -12.80 -13.92
CA ARG A 16 56.15 -12.83 -13.07
C ARG A 16 55.70 -11.47 -12.59
N PHE A 17 56.63 -10.50 -12.60
CA PHE A 17 56.37 -9.12 -12.16
C PHE A 17 57.13 -8.14 -13.03
N CYS A 18 56.56 -6.98 -13.29
CA CYS A 18 57.23 -5.92 -14.00
C CYS A 18 58.48 -5.46 -13.26
N PRO A 19 59.69 -5.45 -13.89
CA PRO A 19 60.93 -5.08 -13.25
C PRO A 19 60.98 -3.60 -12.88
N SER A 20 60.08 -2.76 -13.40
CA SER A 20 60.07 -1.31 -13.19
C SER A 20 59.10 -0.85 -12.10
N CYS A 21 57.90 -1.43 -12.02
CA CYS A 21 56.87 -0.99 -11.10
C CYS A 21 56.36 -2.09 -10.16
N GLY A 22 56.85 -3.33 -10.24
CA GLY A 22 56.44 -4.45 -9.40
C GLY A 22 55.03 -4.99 -9.69
N ALA A 23 54.34 -4.50 -10.70
CA ALA A 23 53.03 -5.01 -11.09
C ALA A 23 53.14 -6.44 -11.65
N ALA A 24 52.24 -7.33 -11.31
CA ALA A 24 52.22 -8.70 -11.83
C ALA A 24 52.10 -8.69 -13.35
N ALA A 25 53.07 -9.34 -14.05
CA ALA A 25 53.04 -9.51 -15.50
C ALA A 25 51.87 -10.47 -15.86
N GLN A 26 50.93 -10.05 -16.68
CA GLN A 26 49.87 -10.92 -17.20
C GLN A 26 50.50 -11.93 -18.15
N SER A 27 50.76 -13.14 -17.68
CA SER A 27 51.00 -14.28 -18.54
C SER A 27 49.75 -14.59 -19.31
N GLY A 28 49.87 -14.64 -20.63
CA GLY A 28 48.76 -14.75 -21.58
C GLY A 28 47.71 -15.82 -21.24
N ASN A 29 46.49 -15.45 -21.34
CA ASN A 29 45.30 -16.18 -21.72
C ASN A 29 45.18 -17.66 -21.32
N THR A 30 45.01 -17.92 -20.02
CA THR A 30 44.09 -18.93 -19.54
C THR A 30 43.13 -18.20 -18.60
N ALA A 31 41.97 -17.78 -19.15
CA ALA A 31 40.84 -17.38 -18.34
C ALA A 31 40.48 -18.60 -17.48
N SER A 32 40.95 -18.62 -16.22
CA SER A 32 40.41 -19.53 -15.22
C SER A 32 38.96 -19.14 -15.08
N LYS A 33 38.07 -19.92 -15.71
CA LYS A 33 36.65 -19.77 -15.55
C LYS A 33 36.40 -19.80 -14.05
N ASP A 34 35.81 -18.74 -13.53
CA ASP A 34 35.37 -18.68 -12.13
C ASP A 34 34.59 -19.95 -11.84
N PRO A 35 34.96 -20.79 -10.87
CA PRO A 35 34.40 -22.14 -10.67
C PRO A 35 32.91 -22.12 -10.35
N LEU A 36 32.35 -20.94 -10.04
CA LEU A 36 30.91 -20.78 -9.76
C LEU A 36 30.09 -20.45 -11.01
N LEU A 37 30.71 -20.00 -12.11
CA LEU A 37 29.97 -19.69 -13.35
C LEU A 37 29.31 -20.93 -13.95
N GLY A 38 28.01 -20.85 -14.23
CA GLY A 38 27.19 -21.96 -14.73
C GLY A 38 26.74 -22.95 -13.65
N ARG A 39 27.21 -22.80 -12.41
CA ARG A 39 26.80 -23.63 -11.27
C ARG A 39 25.43 -23.24 -10.77
N THR A 40 24.67 -24.20 -10.27
CA THR A 40 23.40 -23.96 -9.58
C THR A 40 23.64 -23.93 -8.08
N ILE A 41 23.29 -22.80 -7.43
CA ILE A 41 23.37 -22.57 -5.99
C ILE A 41 21.98 -22.81 -5.37
N GLY A 42 21.92 -23.50 -4.21
CA GLY A 42 20.67 -23.77 -3.48
C GLY A 42 19.63 -24.53 -4.32
N GLY A 43 20.03 -25.32 -5.31
CA GLY A 43 19.15 -26.09 -6.19
C GLY A 43 18.31 -25.26 -7.19
N SER A 44 18.23 -23.94 -6.99
CA SER A 44 17.28 -23.06 -7.71
C SER A 44 17.94 -21.94 -8.53
N TYR A 45 19.16 -21.53 -8.23
CA TYR A 45 19.79 -20.33 -8.78
C TYR A 45 21.00 -20.65 -9.65
N CYS A 46 20.89 -20.43 -10.96
CA CYS A 46 21.98 -20.65 -11.91
C CYS A 46 22.84 -19.37 -12.03
N ILE A 47 24.13 -19.44 -11.70
CA ILE A 47 25.07 -18.34 -11.80
C ILE A 47 25.41 -18.06 -13.27
N LEU A 48 25.19 -16.81 -13.71
CA LEU A 48 25.38 -16.39 -15.11
C LEU A 48 26.68 -15.62 -15.30
N GLU A 49 26.95 -14.60 -14.46
CA GLU A 49 28.14 -13.76 -14.57
C GLU A 49 28.55 -13.18 -13.23
N LEU A 50 29.84 -12.84 -13.10
CA LEU A 50 30.38 -12.12 -11.94
C LEU A 50 30.09 -10.62 -12.10
N VAL A 51 29.38 -10.04 -11.18
CA VAL A 51 29.03 -8.60 -11.16
C VAL A 51 30.05 -7.79 -10.39
N GLY A 52 30.55 -8.31 -9.27
CA GLY A 52 31.52 -7.61 -8.44
C GLY A 52 32.22 -8.50 -7.42
N VAL A 53 33.37 -8.02 -6.96
CA VAL A 53 34.19 -8.64 -5.91
C VAL A 53 34.36 -7.63 -4.78
N GLY A 54 33.97 -7.98 -3.57
CA GLY A 54 34.11 -7.15 -2.37
C GLY A 54 34.84 -7.88 -1.26
N GLY A 55 35.16 -7.18 -0.19
CA GLY A 55 35.89 -7.74 0.97
C GLY A 55 35.15 -8.89 1.68
N MET A 56 33.83 -8.96 1.57
CA MET A 56 33.01 -9.99 2.20
C MET A 56 32.66 -11.18 1.28
N GLY A 57 32.83 -11.02 -0.02
CA GLY A 57 32.41 -12.05 -0.96
C GLY A 57 32.37 -11.57 -2.39
N ARG A 58 31.79 -12.43 -3.24
CA ARG A 58 31.58 -12.17 -4.66
C ARG A 58 30.11 -12.05 -4.95
N VAL A 59 29.73 -11.07 -5.77
CA VAL A 59 28.34 -10.88 -6.20
C VAL A 59 28.19 -11.32 -7.65
N TYR A 60 27.23 -12.18 -7.90
CA TYR A 60 26.95 -12.73 -9.21
C TYR A 60 25.54 -12.36 -9.66
N ARG A 61 25.38 -12.15 -10.97
CA ARG A 61 24.07 -12.20 -11.60
C ARG A 61 23.70 -13.67 -11.82
N ALA A 62 22.51 -14.04 -11.39
CA ALA A 62 22.01 -15.41 -11.53
C ALA A 62 20.56 -15.41 -12.01
N GLU A 63 20.13 -16.56 -12.49
CA GLU A 63 18.73 -16.80 -12.87
C GLU A 63 18.11 -17.78 -11.89
N GLN A 64 16.97 -17.40 -11.32
CA GLN A 64 16.14 -18.30 -10.55
C GLN A 64 15.36 -19.19 -11.52
N ARG A 65 15.83 -20.44 -11.73
CA ARG A 65 15.37 -21.35 -12.80
C ARG A 65 13.86 -21.56 -12.83
N MET A 66 13.23 -21.71 -11.67
CA MET A 66 11.79 -21.99 -11.57
C MET A 66 10.93 -20.79 -12.00
N LEU A 67 11.45 -19.56 -11.87
CA LEU A 67 10.70 -18.32 -12.15
C LEU A 67 11.24 -17.54 -13.35
N GLY A 68 12.35 -17.96 -13.97
CA GLY A 68 13.02 -17.22 -15.04
C GLY A 68 13.47 -15.80 -14.63
N ARG A 69 13.57 -15.54 -13.31
CA ARG A 69 13.84 -14.21 -12.77
C ARG A 69 15.32 -13.99 -12.56
N THR A 70 15.83 -12.84 -13.01
CA THR A 70 17.19 -12.41 -12.72
C THR A 70 17.30 -11.96 -11.26
N VAL A 71 18.30 -12.46 -10.55
CA VAL A 71 18.62 -12.13 -9.15
C VAL A 71 20.12 -11.84 -9.00
N ALA A 72 20.49 -11.14 -7.92
CA ALA A 72 21.87 -11.03 -7.50
C ALA A 72 22.16 -12.04 -6.37
N ILE A 73 23.25 -12.76 -6.47
CA ILE A 73 23.69 -13.70 -5.42
C ILE A 73 25.04 -13.25 -4.88
N LYS A 74 25.08 -12.95 -3.59
CA LYS A 74 26.32 -12.68 -2.86
C LYS A 74 26.80 -13.97 -2.21
N VAL A 75 27.93 -14.47 -2.65
CA VAL A 75 28.63 -15.64 -2.10
C VAL A 75 29.66 -15.14 -1.10
N ILE A 76 29.54 -15.56 0.16
CA ILE A 76 30.41 -15.12 1.24
C ILE A 76 31.74 -15.87 1.18
N HIS A 77 32.85 -15.17 1.41
CA HIS A 77 34.17 -15.78 1.43
C HIS A 77 34.32 -16.82 2.56
N PRO A 78 34.81 -18.04 2.28
CA PRO A 78 34.92 -19.11 3.27
C PRO A 78 35.81 -18.75 4.50
N HIS A 79 36.83 -17.90 4.33
CA HIS A 79 37.71 -17.49 5.43
C HIS A 79 37.00 -16.62 6.48
N LEU A 80 35.82 -16.03 6.19
CA LEU A 80 35.02 -15.25 7.13
C LEU A 80 34.11 -16.13 8.00
N LEU A 81 34.09 -17.43 7.75
CA LEU A 81 33.18 -18.41 8.32
C LEU A 81 33.94 -19.54 9.03
N SER A 82 35.00 -19.15 9.76
CA SER A 82 35.93 -20.09 10.39
C SER A 82 35.33 -20.88 11.57
N ASP A 83 34.16 -20.47 12.11
CA ASP A 83 33.52 -21.09 13.24
C ASP A 83 31.98 -21.12 13.10
N GLU A 84 31.31 -22.02 13.83
CA GLU A 84 29.85 -22.18 13.82
C GLU A 84 29.10 -20.93 14.33
N GLN A 85 29.72 -20.15 15.21
CA GLN A 85 29.13 -18.91 15.73
C GLN A 85 29.02 -17.84 14.63
N SER A 86 30.03 -17.76 13.74
CA SER A 86 29.98 -16.85 12.58
C SER A 86 28.89 -17.24 11.60
N VAL A 87 28.66 -18.55 11.39
CA VAL A 87 27.52 -19.04 10.58
C VAL A 87 26.19 -18.72 11.24
N ALA A 88 26.04 -18.93 12.54
CA ALA A 88 24.81 -18.62 13.28
C ALA A 88 24.49 -17.09 13.24
N ARG A 89 25.54 -16.26 13.36
CA ARG A 89 25.41 -14.79 13.21
C ARG A 89 24.93 -14.43 11.82
N PHE A 90 25.49 -15.02 10.76
CA PHE A 90 25.03 -14.80 9.38
C PHE A 90 23.54 -15.05 9.24
N TYR A 91 23.02 -16.20 9.74
CA TYR A 91 21.61 -16.49 9.67
C TYR A 91 20.75 -15.49 10.45
N THR A 92 21.22 -15.00 11.59
CA THR A 92 20.53 -14.01 12.41
C THR A 92 20.44 -12.66 11.70
N GLU A 93 21.56 -12.16 11.16
CA GLU A 93 21.61 -10.88 10.46
C GLU A 93 20.86 -10.95 9.11
N ALA A 94 21.00 -12.03 8.35
CA ALA A 94 20.27 -12.22 7.10
C ALA A 94 18.75 -12.27 7.34
N ARG A 95 18.31 -12.93 8.42
CA ARG A 95 16.89 -12.96 8.82
C ARG A 95 16.39 -11.59 9.29
N ALA A 96 17.21 -10.81 9.99
CA ALA A 96 16.83 -9.46 10.39
C ALA A 96 16.72 -8.54 9.15
N ALA A 97 17.72 -8.58 8.26
CA ALA A 97 17.73 -7.79 7.03
C ALA A 97 16.63 -8.21 6.03
N SER A 98 16.20 -9.49 6.01
CA SER A 98 15.10 -9.94 5.14
C SER A 98 13.72 -9.42 5.56
N ARG A 99 13.58 -8.91 6.79
CA ARG A 99 12.34 -8.25 7.24
C ARG A 99 12.23 -6.80 6.77
N LEU A 100 13.35 -6.21 6.33
CA LEU A 100 13.38 -4.85 5.85
C LEU A 100 12.69 -4.77 4.48
N ASN A 101 11.55 -4.10 4.44
CA ASN A 101 10.74 -3.93 3.23
C ASN A 101 10.49 -2.44 2.97
N HIS A 102 11.46 -1.78 2.34
CA HIS A 102 11.40 -0.36 2.03
C HIS A 102 11.77 -0.13 0.55
N PRO A 103 11.11 0.81 -0.17
CA PRO A 103 11.39 1.06 -1.58
C PRO A 103 12.87 1.43 -1.84
N ASN A 104 13.55 2.04 -0.88
CA ASN A 104 14.95 2.43 -0.97
C ASN A 104 15.92 1.44 -0.31
N SER A 105 15.48 0.25 0.05
CA SER A 105 16.32 -0.87 0.50
C SER A 105 16.33 -1.97 -0.53
N VAL A 106 17.45 -2.71 -0.65
CA VAL A 106 17.49 -3.93 -1.45
C VAL A 106 16.64 -5.02 -0.79
N SER A 107 15.82 -5.71 -1.58
CA SER A 107 15.00 -6.83 -1.09
C SER A 107 15.80 -8.12 -1.05
N ILE A 108 15.93 -8.73 0.11
CA ILE A 108 16.49 -10.07 0.27
C ILE A 108 15.42 -11.10 -0.06
N ILE A 109 15.73 -12.01 -0.98
CA ILE A 109 14.79 -13.00 -1.53
C ILE A 109 14.97 -14.32 -0.82
N ASP A 110 16.24 -14.73 -0.60
CA ASP A 110 16.59 -16.02 -0.03
C ASP A 110 18.00 -15.97 0.56
N PHE A 111 18.33 -16.89 1.45
CA PHE A 111 19.69 -17.09 1.97
C PHE A 111 19.86 -18.53 2.45
N GLY A 112 21.06 -19.05 2.35
CA GLY A 112 21.28 -20.42 2.74
C GLY A 112 22.74 -20.86 2.68
N ARG A 113 22.91 -22.18 2.85
CA ARG A 113 24.21 -22.85 2.73
C ARG A 113 24.06 -24.01 1.73
N THR A 114 25.01 -24.14 0.82
CA THR A 114 25.09 -25.28 -0.10
C THR A 114 25.66 -26.50 0.64
N ASP A 115 25.49 -27.72 0.06
CA ASP A 115 25.98 -28.97 0.63
C ASP A 115 27.51 -28.98 0.80
N ASP A 116 28.24 -28.25 -0.03
CA ASP A 116 29.68 -28.05 0.04
C ASP A 116 30.11 -26.87 0.92
N GLY A 117 29.16 -26.30 1.70
CA GLY A 117 29.44 -25.36 2.76
C GLY A 117 29.46 -23.89 2.37
N ILE A 118 29.17 -23.52 1.13
CA ILE A 118 29.16 -22.13 0.66
C ILE A 118 27.92 -21.41 1.21
N LEU A 119 28.11 -20.32 1.95
CA LEU A 119 27.00 -19.45 2.34
C LEU A 119 26.70 -18.42 1.25
N TYR A 120 25.42 -18.22 0.99
CA TYR A 120 24.93 -17.32 -0.04
C TYR A 120 23.73 -16.50 0.43
N LEU A 121 23.61 -15.30 -0.13
CA LEU A 121 22.48 -14.40 0.04
C LEU A 121 21.95 -14.03 -1.34
N VAL A 122 20.65 -14.25 -1.57
CA VAL A 122 19.96 -13.91 -2.82
C VAL A 122 19.16 -12.64 -2.64
N MET A 123 19.33 -11.69 -3.55
CA MET A 123 18.66 -10.39 -3.49
C MET A 123 18.16 -9.98 -4.88
N GLU A 124 17.31 -8.96 -4.93
CA GLU A 124 16.90 -8.36 -6.20
C GLU A 124 18.13 -7.89 -7.01
N TYR A 125 18.09 -8.12 -8.33
CA TYR A 125 19.12 -7.61 -9.23
C TYR A 125 18.79 -6.17 -9.63
N LEU A 126 19.68 -5.23 -9.32
CA LEU A 126 19.53 -3.80 -9.58
C LEU A 126 20.25 -3.43 -10.89
N GLN A 127 19.58 -2.69 -11.78
CA GLN A 127 20.13 -2.23 -13.08
C GLN A 127 20.67 -0.80 -13.01
N GLY A 128 21.27 -0.43 -11.88
CA GLY A 128 21.80 0.90 -11.61
C GLY A 128 23.31 0.97 -11.56
N LYS A 129 23.82 2.18 -11.31
CA LYS A 129 25.23 2.42 -10.96
C LYS A 129 25.32 2.68 -9.46
N ASP A 130 26.40 2.25 -8.82
CA ASP A 130 26.67 2.71 -7.46
C ASP A 130 26.96 4.21 -7.43
N LEU A 131 26.69 4.85 -6.28
CA LEU A 131 26.80 6.30 -6.14
C LEU A 131 28.26 6.79 -6.32
N ALA A 132 29.26 5.99 -5.92
CA ALA A 132 30.68 6.33 -6.15
C ALA A 132 31.00 6.36 -7.65
N ARG A 133 30.48 5.42 -8.42
CA ARG A 133 30.62 5.40 -9.87
C ARG A 133 29.86 6.56 -10.52
N LEU A 134 28.65 6.87 -10.03
CA LEU A 134 27.86 8.00 -10.52
C LEU A 134 28.63 9.32 -10.32
N MET A 135 29.25 9.55 -9.17
CA MET A 135 30.07 10.72 -8.87
C MET A 135 31.24 10.87 -9.84
N ARG A 136 31.89 9.76 -10.17
CA ARG A 136 33.06 9.77 -11.11
C ARG A 136 32.66 10.00 -12.57
N GLU A 137 31.52 9.44 -13.01
CA GLU A 137 31.13 9.45 -14.42
C GLU A 137 30.27 10.68 -14.80
N ASP A 138 29.33 11.07 -13.95
CA ASP A 138 28.38 12.17 -14.23
C ASP A 138 28.93 13.54 -13.75
N GLY A 139 30.03 13.57 -12.97
CA GLY A 139 30.60 14.78 -12.38
C GLY A 139 29.73 15.36 -11.26
N PRO A 140 29.87 16.69 -10.96
CA PRO A 140 29.22 17.32 -9.83
C PRO A 140 27.70 17.32 -9.93
N LEU A 141 27.02 16.62 -9.01
CA LEU A 141 25.55 16.54 -8.98
C LEU A 141 24.91 17.87 -8.51
N PRO A 142 23.76 18.28 -9.03
CA PRO A 142 23.00 19.42 -8.51
C PRO A 142 22.66 19.27 -7.03
N THR A 143 22.77 20.34 -6.24
CA THR A 143 22.58 20.31 -4.77
C THR A 143 21.18 19.76 -4.37
N ALA A 144 20.11 20.12 -5.10
CA ALA A 144 18.78 19.59 -4.85
C ALA A 144 18.73 18.06 -5.07
N ARG A 145 19.36 17.54 -6.16
CA ARG A 145 19.45 16.11 -6.44
C ARG A 145 20.23 15.35 -5.36
N ILE A 146 21.31 15.96 -4.83
CA ILE A 146 22.07 15.40 -3.71
C ILE A 146 21.17 15.27 -2.47
N CYS A 147 20.39 16.31 -2.13
CA CYS A 147 19.46 16.28 -1.01
C CYS A 147 18.39 15.19 -1.19
N ASP A 148 17.88 14.99 -2.42
CA ASP A 148 16.88 13.95 -2.69
C ASP A 148 17.46 12.54 -2.54
N ILE A 149 18.65 12.28 -3.09
CA ILE A 149 19.35 10.99 -2.97
C ILE A 149 19.64 10.66 -1.50
N VAL A 150 20.21 11.60 -0.75
CA VAL A 150 20.57 11.40 0.66
C VAL A 150 19.31 11.25 1.53
N SER A 151 18.23 11.96 1.21
CA SER A 151 16.94 11.77 1.90
C SER A 151 16.40 10.36 1.72
N ALA A 152 16.47 9.80 0.50
CA ALA A 152 16.03 8.44 0.22
C ALA A 152 16.89 7.37 0.95
N VAL A 153 18.20 7.59 1.07
CA VAL A 153 19.08 6.76 1.89
C VAL A 153 18.66 6.79 3.35
N LEU A 154 18.41 7.98 3.90
CA LEU A 154 17.99 8.16 5.30
C LEU A 154 16.62 7.54 5.59
N GLU A 155 15.71 7.51 4.63
CA GLU A 155 14.41 6.82 4.75
C GLU A 155 14.59 5.31 4.90
N ALA A 156 15.46 4.69 4.08
CA ALA A 156 15.80 3.28 4.21
C ALA A 156 16.45 2.95 5.56
N LEU A 157 17.35 3.82 6.02
CA LEU A 157 17.99 3.69 7.34
C LEU A 157 16.96 3.82 8.47
N GLY A 158 16.02 4.75 8.38
CA GLY A 158 14.97 4.93 9.39
C GLY A 158 14.15 3.67 9.62
N GLU A 159 13.77 2.97 8.56
CA GLU A 159 13.06 1.69 8.64
C GLU A 159 13.95 0.58 9.23
N ALA A 160 15.22 0.50 8.78
CA ALA A 160 16.15 -0.48 9.32
C ALA A 160 16.40 -0.27 10.83
N HIS A 161 16.58 0.98 11.26
CA HIS A 161 16.77 1.33 12.67
C HIS A 161 15.55 1.01 13.53
N ALA A 162 14.34 1.18 13.01
CA ALA A 162 13.11 0.79 13.70
C ALA A 162 13.02 -0.72 13.94
N LEU A 163 13.65 -1.54 13.06
CA LEU A 163 13.77 -2.98 13.20
C LEU A 163 15.03 -3.41 14.03
N GLY A 164 15.75 -2.47 14.59
CA GLY A 164 17.00 -2.73 15.35
C GLY A 164 18.21 -3.08 14.48
N VAL A 165 18.14 -2.85 13.15
CA VAL A 165 19.24 -3.10 12.21
C VAL A 165 20.02 -1.82 11.97
N VAL A 166 21.34 -1.84 12.28
CA VAL A 166 22.28 -0.76 12.03
C VAL A 166 23.21 -1.18 10.89
N HIS A 167 23.43 -0.30 9.90
CA HIS A 167 24.16 -0.63 8.67
C HIS A 167 25.68 -0.82 8.91
N ARG A 168 26.31 0.09 9.62
CA ARG A 168 27.73 0.08 10.09
C ARG A 168 28.82 0.20 9.02
N ASP A 169 28.54 0.03 7.75
CA ASP A 169 29.47 0.21 6.61
C ASP A 169 28.78 0.98 5.48
N LEU A 170 28.18 2.12 5.82
CA LEU A 170 27.51 2.94 4.82
C LEU A 170 28.52 3.83 4.08
N LYS A 171 28.50 3.70 2.74
CA LYS A 171 29.41 4.42 1.82
C LYS A 171 28.77 4.50 0.43
N PRO A 172 29.27 5.35 -0.48
CA PRO A 172 28.70 5.50 -1.82
C PRO A 172 28.59 4.21 -2.64
N GLU A 173 29.51 3.24 -2.46
CA GLU A 173 29.46 1.94 -3.15
C GLU A 173 28.27 1.08 -2.71
N ASN A 174 27.72 1.32 -1.52
CA ASN A 174 26.57 0.61 -0.98
C ASN A 174 25.23 1.31 -1.27
N VAL A 175 25.22 2.30 -2.17
CA VAL A 175 24.05 3.03 -2.62
C VAL A 175 23.94 2.91 -4.13
N ILE A 176 22.96 2.16 -4.62
CA ILE A 176 22.72 1.97 -6.06
C ILE A 176 21.68 2.98 -6.54
N ILE A 177 22.00 3.68 -7.62
CA ILE A 177 21.12 4.66 -8.27
C ILE A 177 20.71 4.12 -9.63
N GLU A 178 19.42 3.90 -9.81
CA GLU A 178 18.81 3.57 -11.10
C GLU A 178 18.00 4.78 -11.58
N ARG A 179 18.32 5.27 -12.78
CA ARG A 179 17.59 6.42 -13.35
C ARG A 179 16.32 5.95 -14.03
N LEU A 180 15.20 6.24 -13.43
CA LEU A 180 13.89 5.92 -14.00
C LEU A 180 13.62 6.78 -15.25
N LYS A 181 12.87 6.24 -16.21
CA LYS A 181 12.49 6.93 -17.46
C LYS A 181 11.78 8.29 -17.23
N ALA A 182 11.19 8.48 -16.05
CA ALA A 182 10.57 9.74 -15.64
C ALA A 182 11.57 10.81 -15.16
N GLY A 183 12.88 10.58 -15.27
CA GLY A 183 13.91 11.52 -14.84
C GLY A 183 14.17 11.54 -13.32
N ARG A 184 13.48 10.69 -12.53
CA ARG A 184 13.71 10.52 -11.09
C ARG A 184 14.73 9.41 -10.85
N ASP A 185 15.50 9.56 -9.77
CA ASP A 185 16.42 8.52 -9.31
C ASP A 185 15.66 7.53 -8.39
N LEU A 186 15.79 6.25 -8.65
CA LEU A 186 15.46 5.19 -7.71
C LEU A 186 16.72 4.87 -6.93
N VAL A 187 16.72 5.15 -5.64
CA VAL A 187 17.84 4.95 -4.73
C VAL A 187 17.64 3.65 -3.98
N LYS A 188 18.63 2.78 -3.96
CA LYS A 188 18.60 1.50 -3.25
C LYS A 188 19.84 1.33 -2.38
N VAL A 189 19.66 1.19 -1.07
CA VAL A 189 20.74 0.86 -0.12
C VAL A 189 20.91 -0.65 -0.08
N VAL A 190 22.16 -1.11 -0.22
CA VAL A 190 22.53 -2.53 -0.23
C VAL A 190 23.39 -2.88 1.00
N ASP A 191 23.52 -4.17 1.31
CA ASP A 191 24.43 -4.73 2.33
C ASP A 191 24.14 -4.32 3.79
N PHE A 192 22.87 -4.19 4.18
CA PHE A 192 22.47 -3.93 5.57
C PHE A 192 22.97 -5.00 6.56
N GLY A 193 23.62 -4.55 7.65
CA GLY A 193 23.92 -5.35 8.83
C GLY A 193 25.03 -6.43 8.68
N LEU A 194 25.46 -6.76 7.47
CA LEU A 194 26.45 -7.83 7.22
C LEU A 194 27.86 -7.51 7.78
N ALA A 195 28.16 -6.25 8.07
CA ALA A 195 29.46 -5.83 8.64
C ALA A 195 29.72 -6.41 10.05
N LYS A 196 28.66 -6.75 10.80
CA LYS A 196 28.78 -7.38 12.14
C LYS A 196 29.36 -8.79 12.11
N LEU A 197 29.34 -9.46 10.94
CA LEU A 197 29.97 -10.77 10.75
C LEU A 197 31.49 -10.74 10.90
N LEU A 198 32.11 -9.56 10.65
CA LEU A 198 33.57 -9.39 10.69
C LEU A 198 34.08 -9.02 12.09
N SER A 199 33.23 -8.51 12.99
CA SER A 199 33.62 -8.16 14.36
C SER A 199 33.42 -9.36 15.28
N GLY A 200 34.43 -10.20 15.39
CA GLY A 200 34.48 -11.29 16.37
C GLY A 200 34.59 -10.74 17.79
N GLN A 201 33.71 -11.23 18.68
CA GLN A 201 33.66 -11.07 20.14
C GLN A 201 33.08 -9.76 20.71
N GLN A 202 32.19 -9.96 21.67
CA GLN A 202 31.66 -8.91 22.54
C GLN A 202 32.81 -8.07 23.16
N GLY A 203 32.84 -6.79 22.87
CA GLY A 203 33.47 -5.79 23.72
C GLY A 203 34.98 -5.54 23.56
N GLN A 204 35.66 -6.04 22.51
CA GLN A 204 37.01 -5.61 22.21
C GLN A 204 37.18 -5.27 20.72
N ALA A 205 37.09 -3.99 20.40
CA ALA A 205 37.69 -3.49 19.18
C ALA A 205 39.19 -3.67 19.29
N SER A 206 39.71 -4.71 18.70
CA SER A 206 41.15 -4.89 18.61
C SER A 206 41.71 -3.94 17.55
N ILE A 207 42.10 -2.75 18.00
CA ILE A 207 43.26 -2.05 17.47
C ILE A 207 44.50 -2.87 17.95
N THR A 208 44.65 -4.11 17.53
CA THR A 208 45.72 -4.97 17.97
C THR A 208 46.14 -5.86 16.84
N LEU A 209 46.61 -5.22 15.77
CA LEU A 209 47.74 -5.65 14.95
C LEU A 209 48.03 -4.49 13.97
N PRO A 210 49.26 -4.03 13.81
CA PRO A 210 49.56 -2.96 12.86
C PRO A 210 49.23 -3.45 11.44
N GLY A 211 48.17 -2.90 10.84
CA GLY A 211 47.86 -3.10 9.42
C GLY A 211 46.49 -3.63 9.03
N LEU A 212 45.58 -4.01 9.96
CA LEU A 212 44.25 -4.48 9.60
C LEU A 212 43.14 -3.61 10.23
N VAL A 213 42.81 -2.49 9.61
CA VAL A 213 41.55 -1.78 9.84
C VAL A 213 40.51 -2.46 8.97
N CYS A 214 39.54 -3.15 9.60
CA CYS A 214 38.47 -3.84 8.88
C CYS A 214 37.37 -2.81 8.53
N GLY A 215 37.19 -2.50 7.23
CA GLY A 215 36.24 -1.52 6.70
C GLY A 215 36.92 -0.36 5.97
N THR A 216 36.15 0.49 5.30
CA THR A 216 36.60 1.71 4.66
C THR A 216 36.65 2.81 5.71
N PRO A 217 37.83 3.28 6.19
CA PRO A 217 37.94 4.20 7.33
C PRO A 217 37.36 5.58 7.03
N ASP A 218 37.21 5.92 5.76
CA ASP A 218 36.84 7.26 5.28
C ASP A 218 35.42 7.70 5.70
N TYR A 219 34.52 6.76 6.01
CA TYR A 219 33.10 7.02 6.42
C TYR A 219 32.83 6.57 7.86
N MET A 220 33.83 6.15 8.59
CA MET A 220 33.72 5.59 9.93
C MET A 220 33.34 6.65 10.96
N SER A 221 32.36 6.32 11.81
CA SER A 221 31.99 7.23 12.90
C SER A 221 33.05 7.26 14.04
N PRO A 222 33.12 8.36 14.80
CA PRO A 222 34.09 8.47 15.92
C PRO A 222 33.98 7.34 16.94
N GLU A 223 32.77 6.90 17.28
CA GLU A 223 32.51 5.81 18.21
C GLU A 223 32.94 4.44 17.63
N GLN A 224 32.77 4.22 16.32
CA GLN A 224 33.36 3.05 15.65
C GLN A 224 34.86 3.06 15.74
N GLY A 225 35.49 4.22 15.47
CA GLY A 225 36.97 4.38 15.54
C GLY A 225 37.52 4.18 16.96
N ARG A 226 36.74 4.44 18.01
CA ARG A 226 37.13 4.18 19.43
C ARG A 226 36.82 2.76 19.87
N GLY A 227 36.09 1.96 19.06
CA GLY A 227 35.62 0.63 19.45
C GLY A 227 34.49 0.64 20.45
N GLU A 228 33.78 1.73 20.54
CA GLU A 228 32.56 1.88 21.37
C GLU A 228 31.35 1.19 20.71
N GLU A 229 30.27 0.97 21.47
CA GLU A 229 29.02 0.41 20.92
C GLU A 229 28.39 1.41 19.93
N VAL A 230 28.08 0.94 18.73
CA VAL A 230 27.55 1.74 17.62
C VAL A 230 26.06 1.53 17.49
N ASP A 231 25.29 2.59 17.60
CA ASP A 231 23.85 2.63 17.36
C ASP A 231 23.50 3.34 16.03
N ALA A 232 22.20 3.58 15.81
CA ALA A 232 21.66 4.26 14.62
C ALA A 232 22.34 5.59 14.27
N ARG A 233 22.88 6.30 15.26
CA ARG A 233 23.54 7.60 15.07
C ARG A 233 24.93 7.49 14.45
N GLY A 234 25.53 6.30 14.45
CA GLY A 234 26.73 6.00 13.69
C GLY A 234 26.47 6.05 12.17
N ASP A 235 25.37 5.45 11.71
CA ASP A 235 24.97 5.52 10.30
C ASP A 235 24.67 6.95 9.85
N ILE A 236 24.05 7.77 10.73
CA ILE A 236 23.77 9.19 10.45
C ILE A 236 25.07 9.98 10.25
N TYR A 237 26.13 9.67 10.99
CA TYR A 237 27.45 10.26 10.79
C TYR A 237 28.03 9.86 9.42
N SER A 238 27.96 8.58 9.06
CA SER A 238 28.44 8.07 7.75
C SER A 238 27.68 8.73 6.58
N VAL A 239 26.36 8.93 6.72
CA VAL A 239 25.56 9.74 5.77
C VAL A 239 26.06 11.18 5.71
N GLY A 240 26.41 11.76 6.86
CA GLY A 240 27.01 13.10 6.93
C GLY A 240 28.31 13.19 6.13
N VAL A 241 29.21 12.19 6.24
CA VAL A 241 30.45 12.12 5.47
C VAL A 241 30.16 12.00 3.97
N MET A 242 29.22 11.14 3.60
CA MET A 242 28.79 10.97 2.21
C MET A 242 28.18 12.27 1.64
N LEU A 243 27.33 12.95 2.41
CA LEU A 243 26.77 14.24 2.03
C LEU A 243 27.86 15.31 1.85
N PHE A 244 28.85 15.34 2.74
CA PHE A 244 29.99 16.24 2.64
C PHE A 244 30.76 16.00 1.33
N GLU A 245 31.06 14.75 1.02
CA GLU A 245 31.76 14.35 -0.20
C GLU A 245 30.96 14.69 -1.47
N LEU A 246 29.65 14.41 -1.49
CA LEU A 246 28.78 14.77 -2.62
C LEU A 246 28.73 16.28 -2.86
N LEU A 247 28.82 17.10 -1.81
CA LEU A 247 28.76 18.55 -1.92
C LEU A 247 30.10 19.17 -2.30
N THR A 248 31.22 18.59 -1.84
CA THR A 248 32.55 19.18 -1.99
C THR A 248 33.44 18.42 -2.96
N GLU A 249 33.02 17.23 -3.42
CA GLU A 249 33.85 16.28 -4.21
C GLU A 249 35.11 15.82 -3.49
N ARG A 250 35.18 16.01 -2.17
CA ARG A 250 36.27 15.63 -1.30
C ARG A 250 35.79 15.07 0.02
N LEU A 251 36.49 14.12 0.55
CA LEU A 251 36.29 13.64 1.92
C LEU A 251 36.65 14.72 2.95
N PRO A 252 35.95 14.77 4.10
CA PRO A 252 36.22 15.73 5.15
C PRO A 252 37.61 15.52 5.79
N PHE A 253 38.10 14.27 5.80
CA PHE A 253 39.39 13.90 6.39
C PHE A 253 40.15 12.99 5.43
N ILE A 254 41.41 13.38 5.13
CA ILE A 254 42.31 12.61 4.27
C ILE A 254 43.63 12.50 5.02
N ALA A 255 44.29 11.32 5.04
CA ALA A 255 45.61 11.08 5.64
C ALA A 255 46.34 9.94 4.90
N ASP A 256 47.63 9.84 5.13
CA ASP A 256 48.49 8.86 4.45
C ASP A 256 48.27 7.41 4.89
N THR A 257 47.70 7.21 6.06
CA THR A 257 47.39 5.86 6.57
C THR A 257 45.93 5.75 7.05
N PRO A 258 45.33 4.57 6.90
CA PRO A 258 43.95 4.30 7.37
C PRO A 258 43.77 4.66 8.86
N THR A 259 44.75 4.36 9.70
CA THR A 259 44.70 4.67 11.13
C THR A 259 44.66 6.18 11.39
N ASN A 260 45.40 6.97 10.61
CA ASN A 260 45.39 8.43 10.74
C ASN A 260 44.05 9.04 10.27
N VAL A 261 43.39 8.44 9.29
CA VAL A 261 42.02 8.83 8.88
C VAL A 261 41.04 8.63 10.05
N VAL A 262 41.11 7.47 10.71
CA VAL A 262 40.25 7.18 11.90
C VAL A 262 40.53 8.19 13.02
N LEU A 263 41.82 8.50 13.31
CA LEU A 263 42.15 9.49 14.31
C LEU A 263 41.58 10.88 14.01
N LYS A 264 41.61 11.30 12.75
CA LYS A 264 40.97 12.56 12.32
C LYS A 264 39.45 12.55 12.50
N HIS A 265 38.75 11.44 12.20
CA HIS A 265 37.35 11.30 12.50
C HIS A 265 37.04 11.46 14.00
N ILE A 266 37.95 11.02 14.86
CA ILE A 266 37.79 11.12 16.33
C ILE A 266 38.10 12.53 16.85
N GLN A 267 39.16 13.20 16.35
CA GLN A 267 39.78 14.37 17.01
C GLN A 267 39.67 15.66 16.21
N ASP A 268 39.86 15.63 14.87
CA ASP A 268 40.01 16.82 14.07
C ASP A 268 38.65 17.55 13.91
N PRO A 269 38.65 18.91 13.90
CA PRO A 269 37.45 19.67 13.61
C PRO A 269 36.94 19.40 12.19
N ILE A 270 35.63 19.48 12.01
CA ILE A 270 35.01 19.29 10.71
C ILE A 270 35.26 20.55 9.86
N PRO A 271 35.83 20.42 8.64
CA PRO A 271 36.04 21.57 7.77
C PRO A 271 34.69 22.15 7.28
N ASP A 272 34.64 23.47 7.06
CA ASP A 272 33.42 24.08 6.48
C ASP A 272 33.32 23.68 4.98
N PRO A 273 32.21 23.08 4.54
CA PRO A 273 32.04 22.68 3.15
C PRO A 273 32.09 23.86 2.17
N ARG A 274 31.79 25.08 2.62
CA ARG A 274 31.80 26.29 1.78
C ARG A 274 33.23 26.70 1.39
N ASP A 275 34.21 26.43 2.24
CA ASP A 275 35.62 26.71 1.96
C ASP A 275 36.16 25.78 0.86
N LEU A 276 35.63 24.55 0.81
CA LEU A 276 36.08 23.55 -0.18
C LEU A 276 35.27 23.61 -1.49
N ALA A 277 34.04 24.10 -1.44
CA ALA A 277 33.15 24.23 -2.61
C ALA A 277 32.54 25.64 -2.75
N PRO A 278 33.33 26.73 -2.84
CA PRO A 278 32.82 28.10 -2.84
C PRO A 278 31.91 28.43 -4.03
N LYS A 279 32.06 27.72 -5.14
CA LYS A 279 31.24 27.90 -6.35
C LYS A 279 29.81 27.36 -6.21
N ARG A 280 29.52 26.48 -5.24
CA ARG A 280 28.23 25.85 -5.10
C ARG A 280 27.17 26.68 -4.37
N GLN A 281 27.54 27.79 -3.72
CA GLN A 281 26.62 28.66 -2.96
C GLN A 281 25.69 27.86 -2.04
N LEU A 282 26.28 27.05 -1.16
CA LEU A 282 25.52 26.14 -0.27
C LEU A 282 24.66 26.95 0.71
N PRO A 283 23.34 26.69 0.81
CA PRO A 283 22.47 27.35 1.78
C PRO A 283 22.91 27.09 3.22
N GLU A 284 22.76 28.10 4.09
CA GLU A 284 23.09 28.00 5.52
C GLU A 284 22.38 26.83 6.20
N SER A 285 21.10 26.59 5.86
CA SER A 285 20.29 25.48 6.38
C SER A 285 20.88 24.10 6.03
N LEU A 286 21.49 23.96 4.83
CA LEU A 286 22.14 22.72 4.41
C LEU A 286 23.47 22.51 5.17
N VAL A 287 24.27 23.58 5.31
CA VAL A 287 25.53 23.52 6.07
C VAL A 287 25.25 23.16 7.53
N GLN A 288 24.30 23.78 8.18
CA GLN A 288 23.91 23.46 9.56
C GLN A 288 23.44 22.01 9.70
N SER A 289 22.66 21.51 8.75
CA SER A 289 22.19 20.12 8.74
C SER A 289 23.35 19.15 8.63
N LEU A 290 24.29 19.42 7.73
CA LEU A 290 25.52 18.63 7.53
C LEU A 290 26.42 18.65 8.78
N MET A 291 26.72 19.83 9.35
CA MET A 291 27.56 19.97 10.53
C MET A 291 26.95 19.28 11.75
N ARG A 292 25.62 19.30 11.90
CA ARG A 292 24.93 18.56 12.95
C ARG A 292 25.07 17.04 12.76
N ALA A 293 24.95 16.50 11.54
CA ALA A 293 25.13 15.08 11.26
C ALA A 293 26.57 14.62 11.58
N LEU A 294 27.58 15.45 11.29
CA LEU A 294 28.99 15.18 11.51
C LEU A 294 29.48 15.47 12.93
N ALA A 295 28.64 15.94 13.86
CA ALA A 295 29.02 16.22 15.23
C ALA A 295 29.73 15.03 15.89
N LYS A 296 30.88 15.26 16.55
CA LYS A 296 31.70 14.19 17.15
C LYS A 296 30.95 13.47 18.28
N ASN A 297 30.15 14.20 19.05
CA ASN A 297 29.30 13.64 20.10
C ASN A 297 27.97 13.15 19.50
N PRO A 298 27.65 11.85 19.60
CA PRO A 298 26.38 11.30 19.06
C PRO A 298 25.12 11.98 19.64
N ARG A 299 25.16 12.52 20.85
CA ARG A 299 24.00 13.20 21.48
C ARG A 299 23.63 14.53 20.81
N VAL A 300 24.56 15.14 20.09
CA VAL A 300 24.34 16.43 19.40
C VAL A 300 23.82 16.20 17.98
N ARG A 301 24.02 15.02 17.41
CA ARG A 301 23.55 14.64 16.07
C ARG A 301 22.04 14.58 16.01
N TYR A 302 21.50 14.32 14.82
CA TYR A 302 20.13 13.84 14.68
C TYR A 302 19.97 12.52 15.46
N GLN A 303 18.90 12.40 16.23
CA GLN A 303 18.66 11.17 16.99
C GLN A 303 18.00 10.09 16.15
N ARG A 304 17.37 10.46 15.05
CA ARG A 304 16.69 9.55 14.10
C ARG A 304 17.00 9.97 12.66
N ALA A 305 17.10 8.99 11.77
CA ALA A 305 17.40 9.22 10.35
C ALA A 305 16.28 10.01 9.64
N ASP A 306 15.01 9.77 9.99
CA ASP A 306 13.86 10.48 9.44
C ASP A 306 13.83 11.98 9.79
N GLU A 307 14.40 12.39 10.91
CA GLU A 307 14.57 13.82 11.25
C GLU A 307 15.49 14.53 10.24
N MET A 308 16.65 13.92 9.94
CA MET A 308 17.58 14.45 8.95
C MET A 308 17.00 14.41 7.53
N ALA A 309 16.32 13.32 7.14
CA ALA A 309 15.64 13.20 5.86
C ALA A 309 14.61 14.32 5.65
N SER A 310 13.82 14.62 6.68
CA SER A 310 12.83 15.70 6.65
C SER A 310 13.44 17.09 6.52
N ALA A 311 14.61 17.30 7.15
CA ALA A 311 15.37 18.55 7.01
C ALA A 311 15.90 18.73 5.58
N LEU A 312 16.50 17.69 4.99
CA LEU A 312 17.04 17.75 3.64
C LEU A 312 15.97 17.91 2.57
N ARG A 313 14.79 17.28 2.73
CA ARG A 313 13.66 17.48 1.81
C ARG A 313 13.15 18.91 1.79
N ARG A 314 13.08 19.59 2.93
CA ARG A 314 12.72 21.01 2.97
C ARG A 314 13.74 21.85 2.22
N ILE A 315 15.02 21.57 2.42
CA ILE A 315 16.11 22.26 1.73
C ILE A 315 16.06 21.99 0.21
N SER A 316 15.80 20.75 -0.22
CA SER A 316 15.63 20.41 -1.64
C SER A 316 14.48 21.18 -2.27
N ALA A 317 13.34 21.31 -1.57
CA ALA A 317 12.20 22.10 -2.05
C ALA A 317 12.52 23.61 -2.18
N GLU A 318 13.34 24.15 -1.29
CA GLU A 318 13.83 25.55 -1.38
C GLU A 318 14.80 25.76 -2.55
N LEU A 319 15.59 24.74 -2.90
CA LEU A 319 16.59 24.77 -3.97
C LEU A 319 16.02 24.46 -5.35
N SER A 320 14.86 23.79 -5.38
CA SER A 320 14.17 23.50 -6.65
C SER A 320 13.63 24.82 -7.20
N PRO A 321 13.93 25.21 -8.46
CA PRO A 321 13.35 26.41 -9.04
C PRO A 321 11.84 26.23 -9.09
N SER A 322 11.13 26.93 -8.20
CA SER A 322 9.69 27.08 -8.30
C SER A 322 9.43 27.68 -9.70
N SER A 323 8.65 26.99 -10.51
CA SER A 323 8.15 27.42 -11.79
C SER A 323 7.12 28.56 -11.58
N SER A 324 7.56 29.68 -11.09
CA SER A 324 6.76 30.85 -10.79
C SER A 324 7.35 32.11 -11.44
N GLU A 325 7.59 32.03 -12.75
CA GLU A 325 7.79 33.20 -13.57
C GLU A 325 6.59 33.39 -14.51
N ILE A 326 6.03 34.60 -14.52
CA ILE A 326 5.01 35.01 -15.46
C ILE A 326 5.72 35.72 -16.62
N THR A 327 5.43 35.32 -17.86
CA THR A 327 5.87 36.04 -19.05
C THR A 327 4.99 37.25 -19.23
N CYS A 328 5.57 38.46 -19.28
CA CYS A 328 4.86 39.69 -19.52
C CYS A 328 4.23 39.71 -20.94
N GLY A 329 2.91 39.83 -21.00
CA GLY A 329 2.20 39.86 -22.28
C GLY A 329 2.53 41.05 -23.18
N ALA A 330 3.16 42.12 -22.65
CA ALA A 330 3.50 43.34 -23.40
C ALA A 330 4.93 43.33 -23.98
N CYS A 331 5.93 42.74 -23.26
CA CYS A 331 7.32 42.77 -23.72
C CYS A 331 8.00 41.41 -23.77
N GLY A 332 7.32 40.31 -23.36
CA GLY A 332 7.87 38.95 -23.36
C GLY A 332 8.90 38.65 -22.25
N CYS A 333 9.24 39.60 -21.39
CA CYS A 333 10.15 39.38 -20.29
C CYS A 333 9.55 38.50 -19.18
N ARG A 334 10.36 37.61 -18.56
CA ARG A 334 9.96 36.77 -17.41
C ARG A 334 10.09 37.58 -16.11
N SER A 335 9.03 37.58 -15.35
CA SER A 335 8.98 38.26 -14.03
C SER A 335 8.44 37.34 -12.98
N PRO A 336 8.95 37.38 -11.71
CA PRO A 336 8.42 36.56 -10.60
C PRO A 336 6.92 36.83 -10.36
N VAL A 337 6.17 35.75 -10.06
CA VAL A 337 4.69 35.76 -9.85
C VAL A 337 4.25 36.75 -8.76
N ASN A 338 5.13 37.09 -7.82
CA ASN A 338 4.83 38.01 -6.73
C ASN A 338 4.93 39.50 -7.08
N LYS A 339 5.27 39.86 -8.33
CA LYS A 339 5.32 41.27 -8.80
C LYS A 339 4.04 41.66 -9.54
N ARG A 340 3.47 42.78 -9.17
CA ARG A 340 2.26 43.36 -9.82
C ARG A 340 2.52 44.02 -11.16
N PHE A 341 3.77 44.39 -11.42
CA PHE A 341 4.18 45.07 -12.65
C PHE A 341 5.49 44.47 -13.18
N CYS A 342 5.63 44.42 -14.48
CA CYS A 342 6.84 43.99 -15.16
C CYS A 342 8.00 44.94 -14.85
N ALA A 343 9.14 44.38 -14.43
CA ALA A 343 10.31 45.19 -14.07
C ALA A 343 10.95 45.90 -15.28
N GLU A 344 10.74 45.38 -16.50
CA GLU A 344 11.32 45.93 -17.73
C GLU A 344 10.45 46.99 -18.42
N CYS A 345 9.13 46.76 -18.54
CA CYS A 345 8.26 47.65 -19.30
C CYS A 345 7.17 48.34 -18.47
N GLY A 346 7.09 48.08 -17.16
CA GLY A 346 6.09 48.66 -16.27
C GLY A 346 4.64 48.23 -16.53
N ALA A 347 4.41 47.33 -17.47
CA ALA A 347 3.07 46.82 -17.76
C ALA A 347 2.56 45.97 -16.54
N PRO A 348 1.26 46.08 -16.20
CA PRO A 348 0.70 45.27 -15.17
C PRO A 348 0.81 43.78 -15.58
N LEU A 349 1.51 43.01 -14.76
CA LEU A 349 1.52 41.57 -14.87
C LEU A 349 0.14 41.13 -14.39
N GLN A 350 -0.67 40.56 -15.29
CA GLN A 350 -1.92 39.94 -14.88
C GLN A 350 -1.56 38.81 -13.92
N THR A 351 -1.65 39.10 -12.61
CA THR A 351 -1.92 38.03 -11.64
C THR A 351 -3.20 37.42 -12.15
N ASN A 352 -3.13 36.19 -12.62
CA ASN A 352 -4.33 35.43 -12.97
C ASN A 352 -5.39 35.73 -11.91
N PRO A 353 -6.64 36.06 -12.34
CA PRO A 353 -7.73 36.11 -11.37
C PRO A 353 -7.64 34.83 -10.57
N THR A 354 -7.79 34.94 -9.25
CA THR A 354 -7.87 33.81 -8.31
C THR A 354 -8.49 32.65 -9.06
N PRO A 355 -7.80 31.51 -9.25
CA PRO A 355 -8.33 30.46 -10.10
C PRO A 355 -9.74 30.19 -9.60
N THR A 356 -10.72 30.45 -10.44
CA THR A 356 -12.07 29.95 -10.22
C THR A 356 -11.87 28.47 -9.91
N PRO A 357 -12.41 27.94 -8.79
CA PRO A 357 -12.15 26.58 -8.42
C PRO A 357 -12.55 25.68 -9.58
N ARG A 358 -11.55 25.23 -10.34
CA ARG A 358 -11.77 24.26 -11.40
C ARG A 358 -12.17 22.96 -10.74
N ALA A 359 -13.25 22.35 -11.21
CA ALA A 359 -13.64 21.02 -10.78
C ALA A 359 -12.45 20.06 -10.96
N SER A 360 -11.98 19.46 -9.86
CA SER A 360 -10.99 18.38 -9.93
C SER A 360 -11.74 17.09 -10.23
N LEU A 361 -11.91 16.78 -11.51
CA LEU A 361 -12.68 15.63 -11.98
C LEU A 361 -11.75 14.56 -12.58
N PRO A 362 -12.10 13.27 -12.46
CA PRO A 362 -11.44 12.20 -13.19
C PRO A 362 -11.45 12.50 -14.70
N PRO A 363 -10.37 12.16 -15.44
CA PRO A 363 -10.25 12.42 -16.87
C PRO A 363 -11.47 12.01 -17.69
N ARG A 364 -12.07 10.87 -17.36
CA ARG A 364 -13.26 10.33 -18.01
C ARG A 364 -14.48 11.25 -18.00
N MET A 365 -14.73 11.95 -16.89
CA MET A 365 -15.86 12.90 -16.82
C MET A 365 -15.62 14.10 -17.76
N THR A 366 -14.38 14.54 -17.82
CA THR A 366 -13.96 15.62 -18.73
C THR A 366 -14.10 15.19 -20.19
N ILE A 367 -13.68 13.95 -20.51
CA ILE A 367 -13.82 13.36 -21.85
C ILE A 367 -15.29 13.25 -22.25
N ALA A 368 -16.14 12.65 -21.39
CA ALA A 368 -17.57 12.48 -21.66
C ALA A 368 -18.27 13.81 -22.00
N ARG A 369 -17.84 14.92 -21.37
CA ARG A 369 -18.36 16.24 -21.65
C ARG A 369 -17.83 16.83 -22.98
N SER A 370 -16.55 16.63 -23.26
CA SER A 370 -15.95 17.15 -24.50
C SER A 370 -16.47 16.45 -25.76
N GLN A 371 -16.78 15.15 -25.66
CA GLN A 371 -17.35 14.37 -26.75
C GLN A 371 -18.84 14.73 -27.02
N HIS A 372 -19.59 15.01 -25.96
CA HIS A 372 -21.01 15.34 -26.01
C HIS A 372 -21.28 16.67 -25.29
N PRO A 373 -21.02 17.83 -25.93
CA PRO A 373 -21.18 19.14 -25.29
C PRO A 373 -22.62 19.44 -24.91
N LEU A 374 -23.60 18.93 -25.67
CA LEU A 374 -25.00 19.11 -25.36
C LEU A 374 -25.54 17.98 -24.48
N LEU A 375 -26.26 18.34 -23.40
CA LEU A 375 -27.00 17.41 -22.58
C LEU A 375 -28.44 17.31 -23.09
N ILE A 376 -28.87 16.12 -23.47
CA ILE A 376 -30.18 15.90 -24.11
C ILE A 376 -31.05 15.01 -23.21
N GLY A 377 -32.35 15.37 -23.04
CA GLY A 377 -33.32 14.56 -22.35
C GLY A 377 -33.05 14.30 -20.87
N ARG A 378 -32.45 15.28 -20.14
CA ARG A 378 -32.05 15.15 -18.72
C ARG A 378 -32.40 16.38 -17.88
N ASN A 379 -33.36 17.21 -18.35
CA ASN A 379 -33.69 18.46 -17.68
C ASN A 379 -34.39 18.19 -16.32
N LYS A 380 -35.23 17.15 -16.23
CA LYS A 380 -35.93 16.77 -14.98
C LYS A 380 -34.92 16.38 -13.90
N GLU A 381 -33.98 15.47 -14.23
CA GLU A 381 -32.94 15.01 -13.30
C GLU A 381 -32.02 16.13 -12.89
N LEU A 382 -31.61 16.97 -13.85
CA LEU A 382 -30.72 18.11 -13.59
C LEU A 382 -31.37 19.13 -12.64
N THR A 383 -32.65 19.47 -12.88
CA THR A 383 -33.42 20.38 -12.00
C THR A 383 -33.56 19.84 -10.59
N ALA A 384 -33.85 18.54 -10.44
CA ALA A 384 -33.90 17.88 -9.15
C ALA A 384 -32.57 17.93 -8.41
N ILE A 385 -31.43 17.67 -9.11
CA ILE A 385 -30.09 17.72 -8.53
C ILE A 385 -29.73 19.16 -8.10
N GLU A 386 -30.05 20.16 -8.92
CA GLU A 386 -29.81 21.58 -8.59
C GLU A 386 -30.62 22.03 -7.37
N SER A 387 -31.88 21.59 -7.25
CA SER A 387 -32.69 21.84 -6.06
C SER A 387 -32.09 21.22 -4.81
N MET A 388 -31.63 19.97 -4.88
CA MET A 388 -30.94 19.30 -3.78
C MET A 388 -29.61 20.00 -3.44
N ARG A 389 -28.86 20.45 -4.44
CA ARG A 389 -27.64 21.22 -4.24
C ARG A 389 -27.92 22.53 -3.48
N ALA A 390 -28.98 23.22 -3.80
CA ALA A 390 -29.40 24.42 -3.09
C ALA A 390 -29.76 24.14 -1.62
N ALA A 391 -30.42 22.98 -1.37
CA ALA A 391 -30.78 22.53 -0.02
C ALA A 391 -29.59 22.12 0.85
N ALA A 392 -28.42 21.85 0.28
CA ALA A 392 -27.19 21.43 0.99
C ALA A 392 -26.51 22.63 1.70
N ASN A 393 -27.24 23.59 2.19
CA ASN A 393 -26.67 24.74 2.93
C ASN A 393 -26.62 24.42 4.43
N GLY A 394 -25.41 24.27 4.97
CA GLY A 394 -25.18 23.86 6.37
C GLY A 394 -25.57 22.40 6.67
N SER A 395 -25.79 21.59 5.64
CA SER A 395 -26.24 20.21 5.79
C SER A 395 -25.59 19.29 4.75
N PHE A 396 -25.60 17.97 5.05
CA PHE A 396 -25.20 16.92 4.12
C PHE A 396 -26.43 16.45 3.32
N VAL A 397 -26.28 16.41 2.00
CA VAL A 397 -27.30 15.91 1.07
C VAL A 397 -26.66 14.89 0.13
N SER A 398 -27.38 13.82 -0.21
CA SER A 398 -26.89 12.79 -1.13
C SER A 398 -27.92 12.41 -2.19
N ALA A 399 -27.41 12.16 -3.41
CA ALA A 399 -28.16 11.66 -4.55
C ALA A 399 -27.41 10.51 -5.22
N ASN A 400 -28.14 9.53 -5.74
CA ASN A 400 -27.59 8.42 -6.49
C ASN A 400 -28.28 8.29 -7.86
N LEU A 401 -27.51 8.36 -8.92
CA LEU A 401 -27.94 8.10 -10.28
C LEU A 401 -27.90 6.60 -10.55
N VAL A 402 -29.01 6.01 -10.94
CA VAL A 402 -29.09 4.58 -11.24
C VAL A 402 -29.46 4.40 -12.71
N GLY A 403 -28.66 3.61 -13.44
CA GLY A 403 -28.92 3.39 -14.85
C GLY A 403 -28.23 2.20 -15.45
N GLU A 404 -28.66 1.83 -16.67
CA GLU A 404 -27.97 0.82 -17.47
C GLU A 404 -26.62 1.33 -17.99
N PRO A 405 -25.65 0.43 -18.26
CA PRO A 405 -24.38 0.83 -18.84
C PRO A 405 -24.56 1.66 -20.12
N GLY A 406 -23.93 2.83 -20.18
CA GLY A 406 -24.01 3.71 -21.34
C GLY A 406 -25.24 4.61 -21.42
N VAL A 407 -26.11 4.66 -20.41
CA VAL A 407 -27.32 5.51 -20.37
C VAL A 407 -26.99 7.00 -20.18
N GLY A 408 -25.74 7.34 -19.83
CA GLY A 408 -25.25 8.70 -19.71
C GLY A 408 -25.09 9.22 -18.27
N CYS A 409 -24.97 8.35 -17.26
CA CYS A 409 -24.73 8.76 -15.87
C CYS A 409 -23.46 9.62 -15.76
N THR A 410 -22.33 9.18 -16.31
CA THR A 410 -21.06 9.91 -16.32
C THR A 410 -21.18 11.30 -16.97
N ARG A 411 -21.93 11.42 -18.08
CA ARG A 411 -22.16 12.69 -18.77
C ARG A 411 -22.97 13.67 -17.92
N LEU A 412 -24.02 13.16 -17.24
CA LEU A 412 -24.84 13.96 -16.33
C LEU A 412 -24.03 14.40 -15.11
N LEU A 413 -23.24 13.51 -14.52
CA LEU A 413 -22.34 13.85 -13.40
C LEU A 413 -21.35 14.97 -13.81
N ALA A 414 -20.77 14.88 -15.00
CA ALA A 414 -19.85 15.89 -15.51
C ALA A 414 -20.53 17.25 -15.71
N GLU A 415 -21.79 17.29 -16.16
CA GLU A 415 -22.55 18.52 -16.29
C GLU A 415 -22.89 19.15 -14.93
N VAL A 416 -23.33 18.33 -13.97
CA VAL A 416 -23.61 18.77 -12.58
C VAL A 416 -22.35 19.37 -11.95
N ALA A 417 -21.21 18.67 -12.10
CA ALA A 417 -19.93 19.11 -11.58
C ALA A 417 -19.51 20.47 -12.14
N GLU A 418 -19.65 20.66 -13.44
CA GLU A 418 -19.32 21.92 -14.10
C GLU A 418 -20.23 23.06 -13.66
N ARG A 419 -21.54 22.85 -13.61
CA ARG A 419 -22.51 23.87 -13.14
C ARG A 419 -22.27 24.24 -11.69
N ALA A 420 -21.95 23.25 -10.83
CA ALA A 420 -21.59 23.50 -9.45
C ALA A 420 -20.29 24.34 -9.35
N ALA A 421 -19.27 24.04 -10.15
CA ALA A 421 -18.03 24.80 -10.20
C ALA A 421 -18.27 26.24 -10.71
N GLN A 422 -19.09 26.42 -11.75
CA GLN A 422 -19.49 27.75 -12.26
C GLN A 422 -20.27 28.55 -11.21
N ALA A 423 -21.06 27.90 -10.38
CA ALA A 423 -21.75 28.51 -9.24
C ALA A 423 -20.83 28.83 -8.06
N GLY A 424 -19.54 28.50 -8.16
CA GLY A 424 -18.51 28.79 -7.16
C GLY A 424 -18.35 27.74 -6.07
N ASP A 425 -18.97 26.56 -6.17
CA ASP A 425 -18.80 25.43 -5.25
C ASP A 425 -17.40 24.78 -5.45
N LEU A 426 -16.88 24.15 -4.40
CA LEU A 426 -15.67 23.32 -4.49
C LEU A 426 -16.08 21.92 -4.98
N VAL A 427 -15.66 21.54 -6.18
CA VAL A 427 -16.04 20.27 -6.80
C VAL A 427 -14.86 19.34 -6.87
N VAL A 428 -15.01 18.13 -6.31
CA VAL A 428 -14.02 17.05 -6.38
C VAL A 428 -14.69 15.76 -6.84
N GLY A 429 -14.00 15.05 -7.73
CA GLY A 429 -14.50 13.82 -8.33
C GLY A 429 -13.62 12.61 -8.09
N ALA A 430 -14.25 11.44 -8.06
CA ALA A 430 -13.60 10.16 -7.95
C ALA A 430 -14.30 9.09 -8.82
N GLY A 431 -13.64 7.94 -8.97
CA GLY A 431 -14.17 6.78 -9.67
C GLY A 431 -13.39 5.52 -9.36
N PRO A 432 -13.66 4.41 -10.06
CA PRO A 432 -12.92 3.16 -9.89
C PRO A 432 -11.49 3.29 -10.40
N HIS A 433 -10.62 2.41 -9.89
CA HIS A 433 -9.21 2.35 -10.26
C HIS A 433 -9.01 2.11 -11.77
N ASP A 434 -7.96 2.69 -12.36
CA ASP A 434 -7.68 2.68 -13.81
C ASP A 434 -7.50 1.26 -14.38
N SER A 435 -6.96 0.32 -13.60
CA SER A 435 -6.86 -1.09 -14.01
C SER A 435 -8.23 -1.80 -14.12
N GLY A 436 -9.30 -1.20 -13.59
CA GLY A 436 -10.61 -1.85 -13.47
C GLY A 436 -10.73 -2.85 -12.31
N SER A 437 -9.66 -3.05 -11.52
CA SER A 437 -9.69 -3.86 -10.30
C SER A 437 -10.20 -3.03 -9.10
N PRO A 438 -10.97 -3.62 -8.16
CA PRO A 438 -11.50 -2.91 -7.01
C PRO A 438 -10.42 -2.71 -5.93
N VAL A 439 -9.59 -1.68 -6.09
CA VAL A 439 -8.53 -1.33 -5.13
C VAL A 439 -9.14 -0.67 -3.90
N ALA A 440 -8.80 -1.18 -2.71
CA ALA A 440 -9.36 -0.73 -1.44
C ALA A 440 -9.22 0.79 -1.20
N TYR A 441 -10.31 1.43 -0.81
CA TYR A 441 -10.44 2.87 -0.55
C TYR A 441 -10.00 3.80 -1.70
N HIS A 442 -9.85 3.29 -2.93
CA HIS A 442 -9.35 4.11 -4.04
C HIS A 442 -10.15 5.41 -4.27
N PRO A 443 -11.50 5.39 -4.35
CA PRO A 443 -12.28 6.62 -4.50
C PRO A 443 -12.08 7.63 -3.37
N VAL A 444 -12.03 7.15 -2.12
CA VAL A 444 -11.80 8.01 -0.95
C VAL A 444 -10.42 8.66 -1.02
N ARG A 445 -9.41 7.90 -1.40
CA ARG A 445 -8.03 8.37 -1.58
C ARG A 445 -7.94 9.42 -2.70
N MET A 446 -8.61 9.21 -3.83
CA MET A 446 -8.70 10.20 -4.91
C MET A 446 -9.30 11.53 -4.44
N LEU A 447 -10.40 11.47 -3.68
CA LEU A 447 -11.01 12.68 -3.12
C LEU A 447 -10.05 13.42 -2.18
N LEU A 448 -9.32 12.70 -1.34
CA LEU A 448 -8.32 13.32 -0.44
C LEU A 448 -7.13 13.90 -1.20
N HIS A 449 -6.63 13.23 -2.23
CA HIS A 449 -5.56 13.78 -3.10
C HIS A 449 -5.99 15.11 -3.71
N ALA A 450 -7.23 15.20 -4.18
CA ALA A 450 -7.78 16.44 -4.75
C ALA A 450 -8.03 17.54 -3.69
N LEU A 451 -8.43 17.18 -2.47
CA LEU A 451 -8.67 18.13 -1.38
C LEU A 451 -7.39 18.66 -0.73
N LEU A 452 -6.31 17.89 -0.78
CA LEU A 452 -5.02 18.20 -0.15
C LEU A 452 -3.96 18.69 -1.15
N ASP A 453 -4.31 18.81 -2.43
CA ASP A 453 -3.40 19.11 -3.54
C ASP A 453 -2.11 18.25 -3.50
N GLY A 454 -2.25 16.95 -3.16
CA GLY A 454 -1.12 16.08 -2.90
C GLY A 454 -1.38 14.60 -3.17
N GLN A 455 -0.33 13.80 -2.94
CA GLN A 455 -0.36 12.34 -3.03
C GLN A 455 -0.39 11.71 -1.62
N ASP A 456 -0.22 10.40 -1.53
CA ASP A 456 -0.23 9.63 -0.28
C ASP A 456 0.66 10.23 0.83
N GLN A 457 1.79 10.84 0.47
CA GLN A 457 2.67 11.52 1.42
C GLN A 457 1.99 12.73 2.12
N ALA A 458 1.13 13.46 1.43
CA ALA A 458 0.38 14.56 2.04
C ALA A 458 -0.63 14.04 3.07
N ILE A 459 -1.27 12.91 2.79
CA ILE A 459 -2.18 12.22 3.71
C ILE A 459 -1.44 11.77 4.97
N LEU A 460 -0.27 11.13 4.83
CA LEU A 460 0.55 10.67 5.95
C LEU A 460 1.07 11.85 6.79
N SER A 461 1.55 12.92 6.14
CA SER A 461 2.00 14.12 6.85
C SER A 461 0.87 14.80 7.64
N LEU A 462 -0.36 14.75 7.14
CA LEU A 462 -1.53 15.22 7.87
C LEU A 462 -1.83 14.30 9.06
N ALA A 463 -1.76 12.98 8.87
CA ALA A 463 -1.98 12.01 9.93
C ALA A 463 -1.00 12.22 11.10
N ASP A 464 0.28 12.49 10.81
CA ASP A 464 1.29 12.71 11.85
C ASP A 464 1.08 14.02 12.62
N ARG A 465 0.58 15.07 11.95
CA ARG A 465 0.23 16.34 12.60
C ARG A 465 -0.96 16.21 13.54
N GLU A 466 -1.99 15.44 13.10
CA GLU A 466 -3.24 15.31 13.85
C GLU A 466 -3.18 14.18 14.91
N ALA A 467 -2.08 13.43 14.99
CA ALA A 467 -1.99 12.23 15.84
C ALA A 467 -2.24 12.49 17.32
N ARG A 468 -1.87 13.69 17.84
CA ARG A 468 -2.04 14.06 19.25
C ARG A 468 -3.41 14.64 19.54
N GLU A 469 -3.93 15.51 18.65
CA GLU A 469 -5.19 16.23 18.88
C GLU A 469 -6.41 15.45 18.42
N GLN A 470 -6.25 14.66 17.34
CA GLN A 470 -7.34 13.90 16.72
C GLN A 470 -6.88 12.49 16.33
N PRO A 471 -6.64 11.61 17.28
CA PRO A 471 -6.06 10.29 17.04
C PRO A 471 -6.91 9.41 16.10
N LEU A 472 -8.23 9.52 16.14
CA LEU A 472 -9.13 8.80 15.24
C LEU A 472 -9.00 9.25 13.78
N VAL A 473 -8.82 10.56 13.56
CA VAL A 473 -8.55 11.11 12.22
C VAL A 473 -7.21 10.60 11.70
N ALA A 474 -6.17 10.66 12.52
CA ALA A 474 -4.84 10.18 12.16
C ALA A 474 -4.84 8.68 11.81
N ALA A 475 -5.55 7.86 12.60
CA ALA A 475 -5.71 6.43 12.33
C ALA A 475 -6.42 6.19 10.99
N GLY A 476 -7.50 6.92 10.69
CA GLY A 476 -8.22 6.82 9.43
C GLY A 476 -7.38 7.24 8.22
N LEU A 477 -6.56 8.28 8.35
CA LEU A 477 -5.65 8.73 7.30
C LEU A 477 -4.53 7.70 7.02
N ARG A 478 -3.98 7.08 8.07
CA ARG A 478 -2.96 6.02 7.93
C ARG A 478 -3.54 4.76 7.28
N GLU A 479 -4.76 4.35 7.66
CA GLU A 479 -5.44 3.19 7.09
C GLU A 479 -5.63 3.32 5.57
N LEU A 480 -5.85 4.53 5.06
CA LEU A 480 -5.99 4.78 3.62
C LEU A 480 -4.72 4.51 2.82
N VAL A 481 -3.55 4.79 3.39
CA VAL A 481 -2.26 4.73 2.69
C VAL A 481 -1.47 3.47 3.03
N LYS A 482 -1.42 3.14 4.33
CA LYS A 482 -0.71 1.97 4.86
C LYS A 482 -1.68 1.17 5.74
N PRO A 483 -2.56 0.36 5.15
CA PRO A 483 -3.48 -0.45 5.93
C PRO A 483 -2.69 -1.45 6.76
N GLU A 484 -2.71 -1.26 8.06
CA GLU A 484 -2.08 -2.19 9.01
C GLU A 484 -2.89 -3.49 9.03
N GLY A 485 -2.25 -4.57 8.61
CA GLY A 485 -2.85 -5.90 8.50
C GLY A 485 -3.01 -6.61 9.85
N VAL A 486 -3.42 -5.91 10.90
CA VAL A 486 -3.69 -6.53 12.20
C VAL A 486 -5.02 -7.26 12.13
N LEU A 487 -4.97 -8.57 12.18
CA LEU A 487 -6.12 -9.47 12.28
C LEU A 487 -6.94 -9.12 13.54
N GLY A 488 -8.21 -8.74 13.37
CA GLY A 488 -9.05 -8.48 14.54
C GLY A 488 -10.51 -8.14 14.24
N ALA A 489 -11.33 -8.26 15.27
CA ALA A 489 -12.77 -7.99 15.26
C ALA A 489 -13.14 -6.51 15.00
N TRP A 490 -12.18 -5.63 14.82
CA TRP A 490 -12.38 -4.19 14.64
C TRP A 490 -12.27 -3.69 13.18
N ALA A 491 -12.21 -4.61 12.20
CA ALA A 491 -12.15 -4.23 10.78
C ALA A 491 -13.29 -3.26 10.36
N GLU A 492 -14.50 -3.42 10.94
CA GLU A 492 -15.63 -2.49 10.71
C GLU A 492 -15.39 -1.11 11.34
N SER A 493 -14.66 -1.03 12.44
CA SER A 493 -14.30 0.23 13.10
C SER A 493 -13.36 1.09 12.26
N LYS A 494 -12.53 0.47 11.42
CA LYS A 494 -11.61 1.17 10.52
C LYS A 494 -12.35 2.01 9.48
N VAL A 495 -13.48 1.52 8.95
CA VAL A 495 -14.35 2.28 8.05
C VAL A 495 -14.84 3.57 8.72
N GLY A 496 -15.20 3.50 10.00
CA GLY A 496 -15.59 4.67 10.79
C GLY A 496 -14.48 5.69 10.96
N ALA A 497 -13.24 5.23 11.22
CA ALA A 497 -12.06 6.10 11.31
C ALA A 497 -11.78 6.81 9.98
N VAL A 498 -11.86 6.08 8.85
CA VAL A 498 -11.70 6.65 7.49
C VAL A 498 -12.80 7.67 7.19
N ALA A 499 -14.06 7.41 7.56
CA ALA A 499 -15.16 8.36 7.40
C ALA A 499 -14.96 9.63 8.24
N CYS A 500 -14.46 9.49 9.48
CA CYS A 500 -14.09 10.62 10.34
C CYS A 500 -12.95 11.44 9.70
N ALA A 501 -11.91 10.79 9.19
CA ALA A 501 -10.79 11.43 8.52
C ALA A 501 -11.20 12.20 7.26
N LEU A 502 -12.02 11.61 6.40
CA LEU A 502 -12.55 12.29 5.21
C LEU A 502 -13.40 13.50 5.62
N SER A 503 -14.27 13.35 6.63
CA SER A 503 -15.09 14.45 7.15
C SER A 503 -14.28 15.59 7.73
N PHE A 504 -13.17 15.29 8.40
CA PHE A 504 -12.23 16.29 8.90
C PHE A 504 -11.58 17.07 7.75
N CYS A 505 -11.12 16.39 6.70
CA CYS A 505 -10.53 17.04 5.53
C CYS A 505 -11.56 17.91 4.78
N LEU A 506 -12.82 17.45 4.69
CA LEU A 506 -13.91 18.24 4.11
C LEU A 506 -14.18 19.52 4.92
N ARG A 507 -14.21 19.46 6.24
CA ARG A 507 -14.34 20.66 7.09
C ARG A 507 -13.19 21.64 6.88
N LYS A 508 -11.95 21.15 6.87
CA LYS A 508 -10.77 21.99 6.59
C LYS A 508 -10.87 22.62 5.20
N ALA A 509 -11.20 21.83 4.16
CA ALA A 509 -11.34 22.34 2.79
C ALA A 509 -12.43 23.40 2.68
N GLN A 510 -13.60 23.22 3.33
CA GLN A 510 -14.66 24.21 3.35
C GLN A 510 -14.22 25.51 4.04
N ALA A 511 -13.53 25.43 5.17
CA ALA A 511 -13.00 26.61 5.87
C ALA A 511 -12.00 27.37 5.01
N HIS A 512 -11.07 26.70 4.34
CA HIS A 512 -10.12 27.32 3.40
C HIS A 512 -10.80 27.96 2.18
N ALA A 513 -11.88 27.34 1.71
CA ALA A 513 -12.67 27.86 0.59
C ALA A 513 -13.65 28.99 1.00
N GLY A 514 -13.53 29.56 2.20
CA GLY A 514 -14.39 30.65 2.67
C GLY A 514 -15.85 30.24 2.93
N GLY A 515 -16.10 29.00 3.37
CA GLY A 515 -17.43 28.50 3.69
C GLY A 515 -18.22 28.00 2.46
N LYS A 516 -17.59 27.91 1.28
CA LYS A 516 -18.23 27.40 0.06
C LYS A 516 -18.72 25.96 0.23
N ARG A 517 -19.79 25.63 -0.48
CA ARG A 517 -20.30 24.25 -0.55
C ARG A 517 -19.29 23.33 -1.24
N ILE A 518 -19.21 22.09 -0.77
CA ILE A 518 -18.42 21.03 -1.40
C ILE A 518 -19.35 20.08 -2.14
N VAL A 519 -19.05 19.78 -3.40
CA VAL A 519 -19.75 18.79 -4.20
C VAL A 519 -18.82 17.63 -4.50
N LEU A 520 -19.12 16.48 -3.93
CA LEU A 520 -18.41 15.22 -4.14
C LEU A 520 -19.12 14.45 -5.25
N VAL A 521 -18.39 14.07 -6.30
CA VAL A 521 -18.93 13.34 -7.45
C VAL A 521 -18.22 12.01 -7.58
N VAL A 522 -18.94 10.89 -7.45
CA VAL A 522 -18.36 9.55 -7.55
C VAL A 522 -19.02 8.74 -8.65
N ASP A 523 -18.25 8.47 -9.71
CA ASP A 523 -18.74 7.70 -10.86
C ASP A 523 -18.55 6.19 -10.66
N ASP A 524 -19.44 5.39 -11.24
CA ASP A 524 -19.37 3.92 -11.25
C ASP A 524 -19.06 3.31 -9.86
N LEU A 525 -19.70 3.80 -8.80
CA LEU A 525 -19.45 3.36 -7.42
C LEU A 525 -19.60 1.83 -7.25
N HIS A 526 -20.45 1.18 -8.06
CA HIS A 526 -20.65 -0.27 -8.06
C HIS A 526 -19.43 -1.07 -8.61
N ARG A 527 -18.49 -0.41 -9.28
CA ARG A 527 -17.23 -0.95 -9.79
C ARG A 527 -16.03 -0.60 -8.89
N CYS A 528 -16.25 0.17 -7.85
CA CYS A 528 -15.26 0.48 -6.84
C CYS A 528 -15.11 -0.67 -5.83
N ASP A 529 -14.25 -0.47 -4.84
CA ASP A 529 -14.05 -1.42 -3.73
C ASP A 529 -15.29 -1.47 -2.79
N GLY A 530 -15.37 -2.52 -1.97
CA GLY A 530 -16.49 -2.71 -1.04
C GLY A 530 -16.47 -1.81 0.20
N LEU A 531 -15.35 -1.13 0.48
CA LEU A 531 -15.16 -0.29 1.67
C LEU A 531 -15.58 1.16 1.44
N SER A 532 -15.25 1.74 0.27
CA SER A 532 -15.58 3.13 -0.05
C SER A 532 -17.07 3.46 0.07
N PRO A 533 -18.02 2.63 -0.42
CA PRO A 533 -19.45 2.88 -0.19
C PRO A 533 -19.83 2.92 1.28
N ARG A 534 -19.23 2.07 2.13
CA ARG A 534 -19.46 2.05 3.58
C ARG A 534 -18.93 3.33 4.25
N VAL A 535 -17.79 3.86 3.77
CA VAL A 535 -17.27 5.16 4.23
C VAL A 535 -18.29 6.26 3.92
N PHE A 536 -18.77 6.32 2.67
CA PHE A 536 -19.75 7.34 2.26
C PHE A 536 -21.05 7.23 3.05
N ALA A 537 -21.52 6.02 3.33
CA ALA A 537 -22.73 5.80 4.12
C ALA A 537 -22.61 6.34 5.57
N GLN A 538 -21.42 6.44 6.13
CA GLN A 538 -21.18 6.95 7.48
C GLN A 538 -20.92 8.46 7.54
N LEU A 539 -20.62 9.13 6.41
CA LEU A 539 -20.30 10.56 6.38
C LEU A 539 -21.29 11.48 7.12
N PRO A 540 -22.63 11.28 7.03
CA PRO A 540 -23.59 12.16 7.70
C PRO A 540 -23.41 12.23 9.22
N ARG A 541 -22.85 11.18 9.84
CA ARG A 541 -22.58 11.13 11.28
C ARG A 541 -21.53 12.16 11.73
N PHE A 542 -20.62 12.53 10.80
CA PHE A 542 -19.45 13.37 11.09
C PHE A 542 -19.51 14.76 10.44
N LEU A 543 -20.53 15.08 9.63
CA LEU A 543 -20.61 16.31 8.83
C LEU A 543 -21.68 17.32 9.31
N ALA A 544 -22.03 17.30 10.60
CA ALA A 544 -22.96 18.30 11.13
C ALA A 544 -22.42 19.72 10.89
N GLY A 545 -23.27 20.61 10.35
CA GLY A 545 -22.93 22.02 10.08
C GLY A 545 -22.06 22.24 8.84
N VAL A 546 -21.74 21.23 8.04
CA VAL A 546 -20.91 21.32 6.84
C VAL A 546 -21.80 21.22 5.59
N SER A 547 -21.61 22.16 4.65
CA SER A 547 -22.37 22.17 3.39
C SER A 547 -21.72 21.19 2.39
N VAL A 548 -22.20 19.96 2.34
CA VAL A 548 -21.67 18.91 1.45
C VAL A 548 -22.81 18.26 0.67
N MET A 549 -22.63 18.13 -0.64
CA MET A 549 -23.45 17.31 -1.50
C MET A 549 -22.64 16.15 -2.05
N LEU A 550 -23.09 14.91 -1.85
CA LEU A 550 -22.54 13.71 -2.45
C LEU A 550 -23.44 13.23 -3.60
N ILE A 551 -22.87 13.12 -4.79
CA ILE A 551 -23.58 12.55 -5.94
C ILE A 551 -22.83 11.32 -6.42
N THR A 552 -23.50 10.20 -6.52
CA THR A 552 -22.95 8.92 -6.96
C THR A 552 -23.64 8.41 -8.20
N ALA A 553 -22.96 7.57 -8.99
CA ALA A 553 -23.58 6.79 -10.06
C ALA A 553 -23.37 5.30 -9.82
N THR A 554 -24.45 4.51 -10.02
CA THR A 554 -24.43 3.06 -9.83
C THR A 554 -25.20 2.33 -10.94
N GLY A 555 -24.83 1.06 -11.18
CA GLY A 555 -25.65 0.16 -12.00
C GLY A 555 -26.87 -0.36 -11.22
N LYS A 556 -27.78 -1.02 -11.94
CA LYS A 556 -29.02 -1.60 -11.38
C LYS A 556 -28.81 -2.91 -10.61
N GLU A 557 -27.67 -3.59 -10.80
CA GLU A 557 -27.51 -5.02 -10.48
C GLU A 557 -27.15 -5.36 -9.05
N LYS A 558 -26.61 -4.42 -8.25
CA LYS A 558 -26.18 -4.69 -6.86
C LYS A 558 -26.62 -3.59 -5.90
N PRO A 559 -27.27 -3.94 -4.78
CA PRO A 559 -27.51 -2.98 -3.71
C PRO A 559 -26.15 -2.58 -3.09
N ILE A 560 -25.91 -1.28 -3.02
CA ILE A 560 -24.69 -0.68 -2.45
C ILE A 560 -25.11 0.12 -1.22
N PRO A 561 -24.34 0.05 -0.10
CA PRO A 561 -24.63 0.89 1.05
C PRO A 561 -24.45 2.37 0.67
N LEU A 562 -25.51 3.15 0.84
CA LEU A 562 -25.56 4.58 0.59
C LEU A 562 -25.90 5.32 1.88
N PRO A 563 -25.59 6.62 1.98
CA PRO A 563 -26.04 7.44 3.11
C PRO A 563 -27.56 7.35 3.32
N PRO A 564 -28.04 7.42 4.57
CA PRO A 564 -29.48 7.46 4.82
C PRO A 564 -30.12 8.67 4.12
N ASN A 565 -31.34 8.51 3.63
CA ASN A 565 -32.10 9.52 2.90
C ASN A 565 -31.46 9.95 1.55
N THR A 566 -30.65 9.09 0.93
CA THR A 566 -30.11 9.34 -0.42
C THR A 566 -31.26 9.33 -1.45
N ALA A 567 -31.38 10.42 -2.20
CA ALA A 567 -32.36 10.50 -3.30
C ALA A 567 -31.91 9.61 -4.47
N VAL A 568 -32.76 8.73 -4.93
CA VAL A 568 -32.46 7.83 -6.07
C VAL A 568 -33.10 8.38 -7.33
N LEU A 569 -32.27 8.67 -8.35
CA LEU A 569 -32.68 9.17 -9.65
C LEU A 569 -32.39 8.09 -10.70
N ALA A 570 -33.45 7.45 -11.21
CA ALA A 570 -33.31 6.41 -12.23
C ALA A 570 -33.26 7.04 -13.63
N LEU A 571 -32.12 6.86 -14.32
CA LEU A 571 -31.96 7.30 -15.69
C LEU A 571 -32.51 6.26 -16.66
N ARG A 572 -33.30 6.72 -17.63
CA ARG A 572 -33.84 5.93 -18.73
C ARG A 572 -33.04 6.15 -20.04
N GLY A 573 -33.19 5.25 -21.00
CA GLY A 573 -32.77 5.48 -22.39
C GLY A 573 -33.53 6.62 -23.04
N PHE A 574 -33.04 7.08 -24.18
CA PHE A 574 -33.66 8.13 -24.98
C PHE A 574 -34.91 7.61 -25.71
N THR A 575 -35.92 8.46 -25.82
CA THR A 575 -37.03 8.30 -26.78
C THR A 575 -36.47 8.45 -28.21
N LEU A 576 -37.22 8.04 -29.21
CA LEU A 576 -36.84 8.20 -30.61
C LEU A 576 -36.58 9.67 -30.97
N HIS A 577 -37.36 10.60 -30.40
CA HIS A 577 -37.20 12.05 -30.59
C HIS A 577 -35.89 12.55 -29.98
N GLU A 578 -35.60 12.15 -28.74
CA GLU A 578 -34.35 12.48 -28.06
C GLU A 578 -33.13 11.85 -28.77
N ALA A 579 -33.27 10.62 -29.28
CA ALA A 579 -32.24 9.94 -30.04
C ALA A 579 -31.91 10.64 -31.37
N LYS A 580 -32.94 11.14 -32.08
CA LYS A 580 -32.72 11.95 -33.30
C LYS A 580 -32.02 13.27 -32.99
N ALA A 581 -32.42 13.96 -31.92
CA ALA A 581 -31.75 15.17 -31.46
C ALA A 581 -30.29 14.92 -31.05
N PHE A 582 -30.01 13.79 -30.38
CA PHE A 582 -28.65 13.38 -30.01
C PHE A 582 -27.77 13.15 -31.24
N ILE A 583 -28.28 12.46 -32.27
CA ILE A 583 -27.55 12.18 -33.49
C ILE A 583 -27.31 13.46 -34.32
N SER A 584 -28.33 14.37 -34.40
CA SER A 584 -28.24 15.62 -35.15
C SER A 584 -27.48 16.73 -34.41
N GLY A 585 -27.15 16.54 -33.12
CA GLY A 585 -26.52 17.56 -32.28
C GLY A 585 -27.40 18.77 -31.99
N GLN A 586 -28.74 18.61 -32.02
CA GLN A 586 -29.69 19.69 -31.77
C GLN A 586 -30.13 19.74 -30.31
N PRO A 587 -30.15 20.89 -29.65
CA PRO A 587 -30.65 21.01 -28.28
C PRO A 587 -32.15 20.78 -28.23
N LEU A 588 -32.62 20.17 -27.16
CA LEU A 588 -34.06 20.02 -26.83
C LEU A 588 -34.41 20.94 -25.67
N SER A 589 -35.52 21.66 -25.83
CA SER A 589 -36.00 22.60 -24.82
C SER A 589 -36.72 21.90 -23.65
N PHE A 590 -37.19 20.66 -23.85
CA PHE A 590 -37.91 19.85 -22.85
C PHE A 590 -37.65 18.36 -23.09
N ASP A 591 -37.81 17.59 -22.02
CA ASP A 591 -37.69 16.12 -22.08
C ASP A 591 -38.97 15.53 -22.66
N SER A 592 -38.82 14.53 -23.55
CA SER A 592 -39.96 13.82 -24.10
C SER A 592 -40.46 12.78 -23.09
N GLU A 593 -41.78 12.64 -22.95
CA GLU A 593 -42.35 11.53 -22.18
C GLU A 593 -42.41 10.27 -23.06
N PRO A 594 -41.87 9.13 -22.59
CA PRO A 594 -41.89 7.90 -23.36
C PRO A 594 -43.31 7.35 -23.46
N HIS A 595 -43.69 6.89 -24.65
CA HIS A 595 -44.91 6.10 -24.80
C HIS A 595 -44.67 4.72 -24.14
N PRO A 596 -45.68 4.10 -23.53
CA PRO A 596 -45.55 2.80 -22.87
C PRO A 596 -44.91 1.70 -23.72
N ASP A 597 -45.16 1.71 -25.02
CA ASP A 597 -44.67 0.72 -25.98
C ASP A 597 -43.40 1.19 -26.73
N GLU A 598 -42.86 2.35 -26.39
CA GLU A 598 -41.70 2.90 -27.09
C GLU A 598 -40.42 2.22 -26.63
N ARG A 599 -39.62 1.71 -27.59
CA ARG A 599 -38.27 1.20 -27.30
C ARG A 599 -37.34 2.35 -26.97
N LEU A 600 -36.87 2.41 -25.73
CA LEU A 600 -35.89 3.37 -25.31
C LEU A 600 -34.47 2.98 -25.79
N LEU A 601 -33.70 3.96 -26.29
CA LEU A 601 -32.41 3.75 -26.89
C LEU A 601 -31.32 4.29 -25.98
N VAL A 602 -30.30 3.45 -25.70
CA VAL A 602 -29.16 3.85 -24.85
C VAL A 602 -28.22 4.74 -25.66
N PRO A 603 -27.78 5.92 -25.15
CA PRO A 603 -26.85 6.83 -25.85
C PRO A 603 -25.61 6.13 -26.40
N LEU A 604 -24.94 5.31 -25.62
CA LEU A 604 -23.78 4.54 -26.08
C LEU A 604 -24.08 3.64 -27.30
N TYR A 605 -25.27 3.09 -27.38
CA TYR A 605 -25.68 2.30 -28.56
C TYR A 605 -25.81 3.20 -29.81
N LEU A 606 -26.36 4.41 -29.67
CA LEU A 606 -26.46 5.38 -30.75
C LEU A 606 -25.08 5.80 -31.29
N GLU A 607 -24.14 6.04 -30.40
CA GLU A 607 -22.74 6.31 -30.78
C GLU A 607 -22.12 5.16 -31.60
N GLN A 608 -22.38 3.91 -31.19
CA GLN A 608 -21.88 2.76 -31.95
C GLN A 608 -22.52 2.65 -33.32
N LEU A 609 -23.81 2.97 -33.46
CA LEU A 609 -24.51 3.01 -34.76
C LEU A 609 -23.97 4.13 -35.66
N GLN A 610 -23.77 5.33 -35.13
CA GLN A 610 -23.15 6.44 -35.86
C GLN A 610 -21.74 6.06 -36.37
N ALA A 611 -20.92 5.44 -35.51
CA ALA A 611 -19.59 4.99 -35.91
C ALA A 611 -19.60 3.85 -36.97
N LEU A 612 -20.73 3.15 -37.13
CA LEU A 612 -20.96 2.19 -38.23
C LEU A 612 -21.50 2.87 -39.49
N GLY A 613 -21.89 4.14 -39.42
CA GLY A 613 -22.57 4.84 -40.51
C GLY A 613 -24.02 4.39 -40.71
N LEU A 614 -24.67 3.90 -39.64
CA LEU A 614 -26.06 3.44 -39.64
C LEU A 614 -26.97 4.52 -39.09
N SER A 615 -28.12 4.77 -39.76
CA SER A 615 -29.16 5.69 -39.32
C SER A 615 -30.32 4.95 -38.64
N ILE A 616 -31.05 5.66 -37.75
CA ILE A 616 -32.18 5.08 -36.98
C ILE A 616 -33.48 5.08 -37.80
N ASP A 617 -33.45 5.54 -39.06
CA ASP A 617 -34.69 5.57 -39.87
C ASP A 617 -35.28 4.16 -40.08
N ASN A 618 -36.61 4.07 -39.87
CA ASN A 618 -37.40 2.83 -39.83
C ASN A 618 -37.42 2.01 -41.15
N SER A 619 -36.55 2.31 -42.12
CA SER A 619 -36.59 1.72 -43.45
C SER A 619 -35.57 0.65 -43.74
N ARG A 620 -34.75 0.23 -42.77
CA ARG A 620 -33.76 -0.85 -43.00
C ARG A 620 -33.79 -1.98 -41.93
N PRO A 621 -33.93 -3.25 -42.34
CA PRO A 621 -34.10 -4.36 -41.40
C PRO A 621 -32.78 -4.90 -40.77
N SER A 622 -31.67 -4.14 -40.79
CA SER A 622 -30.35 -4.68 -40.45
C SER A 622 -29.60 -3.93 -39.35
N LEU A 623 -30.32 -3.29 -38.41
CA LEU A 623 -29.65 -2.72 -37.24
C LEU A 623 -29.21 -3.83 -36.29
N PRO A 624 -27.97 -3.77 -35.75
CA PRO A 624 -27.53 -4.71 -34.71
C PRO A 624 -28.52 -4.70 -33.55
N PRO A 625 -29.06 -5.86 -33.14
CA PRO A 625 -30.13 -5.90 -32.13
C PRO A 625 -29.67 -5.48 -30.74
N ARG A 626 -28.36 -5.60 -30.47
CA ARG A 626 -27.76 -5.29 -29.15
C ARG A 626 -26.52 -4.44 -29.29
N LEU A 627 -26.16 -3.72 -28.23
CA LEU A 627 -24.95 -2.94 -28.13
C LEU A 627 -23.68 -3.78 -28.38
N ALA A 628 -23.64 -5.01 -27.85
CA ALA A 628 -22.53 -5.93 -28.05
C ALA A 628 -22.30 -6.28 -29.54
N ASP A 629 -23.37 -6.46 -30.31
CA ASP A 629 -23.32 -6.77 -31.74
C ASP A 629 -22.75 -5.59 -32.53
N ALA A 630 -23.15 -4.36 -32.17
CA ALA A 630 -22.63 -3.14 -32.77
C ALA A 630 -21.12 -2.95 -32.51
N VAL A 631 -20.66 -3.18 -31.29
CA VAL A 631 -19.23 -3.12 -30.93
C VAL A 631 -18.47 -4.22 -31.69
N SER A 632 -18.98 -5.45 -31.76
CA SER A 632 -18.34 -6.57 -32.47
C SER A 632 -18.19 -6.28 -33.96
N GLN A 633 -19.22 -5.72 -34.61
CA GLN A 633 -19.15 -5.31 -36.02
C GLN A 633 -18.12 -4.20 -36.23
N ARG A 634 -18.01 -3.24 -35.32
CA ARG A 634 -16.97 -2.22 -35.38
C ARG A 634 -15.57 -2.82 -35.28
N MET A 635 -15.36 -3.76 -34.34
CA MET A 635 -14.08 -4.47 -34.18
C MET A 635 -13.68 -5.25 -35.43
N GLN A 636 -14.63 -5.86 -36.14
CA GLN A 636 -14.37 -6.58 -37.39
C GLN A 636 -13.86 -5.68 -38.51
N ARG A 637 -14.19 -4.37 -38.47
CA ARG A 637 -13.70 -3.36 -39.45
C ARG A 637 -12.29 -2.83 -39.16
N LEU A 638 -11.66 -3.23 -38.05
CA LEU A 638 -10.27 -2.91 -37.72
C LEU A 638 -9.33 -3.89 -38.44
N ASN A 639 -8.15 -3.39 -38.86
CA ASN A 639 -7.09 -4.28 -39.30
C ASN A 639 -6.58 -5.14 -38.11
N VAL A 640 -5.79 -6.15 -38.41
CA VAL A 640 -5.33 -7.13 -37.42
C VAL A 640 -4.48 -6.46 -36.32
N THR A 641 -3.59 -5.54 -36.70
CA THR A 641 -2.69 -4.84 -35.76
C THR A 641 -3.45 -3.91 -34.83
N ALA A 642 -4.38 -3.11 -35.33
CA ALA A 642 -5.21 -2.24 -34.50
C ALA A 642 -6.14 -3.04 -33.57
N ARG A 643 -6.68 -4.17 -34.03
CA ARG A 643 -7.49 -5.05 -33.19
C ARG A 643 -6.70 -5.63 -32.04
N LYS A 644 -5.47 -6.11 -32.32
CA LYS A 644 -4.58 -6.62 -31.28
C LYS A 644 -4.18 -5.53 -30.27
N LEU A 645 -3.88 -4.31 -30.74
CA LEU A 645 -3.58 -3.20 -29.86
C LEU A 645 -4.77 -2.84 -28.96
N LEU A 646 -5.99 -2.84 -29.51
CA LEU A 646 -7.21 -2.61 -28.71
C LEU A 646 -7.41 -3.69 -27.63
N GLN A 647 -7.12 -4.95 -27.95
CA GLN A 647 -7.17 -6.08 -27.00
C GLN A 647 -6.12 -5.92 -25.90
N MET A 648 -4.90 -5.48 -26.25
CA MET A 648 -3.83 -5.19 -25.27
C MET A 648 -4.25 -4.06 -24.29
N ILE A 649 -4.83 -2.97 -24.82
CA ILE A 649 -5.33 -1.86 -24.00
C ILE A 649 -6.46 -2.37 -23.07
N ALA A 650 -7.40 -3.16 -23.59
CA ALA A 650 -8.54 -3.67 -22.83
C ALA A 650 -8.10 -4.54 -21.64
N VAL A 651 -7.09 -5.39 -21.82
CA VAL A 651 -6.54 -6.25 -20.76
C VAL A 651 -5.77 -5.43 -19.72
N LEU A 652 -4.96 -4.45 -20.12
CA LEU A 652 -4.22 -3.60 -19.17
C LEU A 652 -5.12 -2.78 -18.26
N GLY A 653 -6.30 -2.37 -18.73
CA GLY A 653 -7.24 -1.62 -17.91
C GLY A 653 -8.07 -0.58 -18.66
N ARG A 654 -8.58 0.39 -17.91
CA ARG A 654 -9.42 1.50 -18.44
C ARG A 654 -8.56 2.63 -18.99
N SER A 655 -7.56 3.00 -18.23
CA SER A 655 -6.62 4.07 -18.54
C SER A 655 -5.22 3.50 -18.50
N VAL A 656 -4.52 3.53 -19.60
CA VAL A 656 -3.22 2.89 -19.78
C VAL A 656 -2.20 3.97 -20.12
N SER A 657 -1.18 4.13 -19.29
CA SER A 657 -0.09 5.07 -19.57
C SER A 657 0.68 4.65 -20.82
N LYS A 658 1.23 5.61 -21.54
CA LYS A 658 2.06 5.32 -22.73
C LYS A 658 3.21 4.37 -22.41
N ALA A 659 3.83 4.50 -21.22
CA ALA A 659 4.91 3.64 -20.78
C ALA A 659 4.44 2.18 -20.54
N GLN A 660 3.24 1.96 -19.98
CA GLN A 660 2.68 0.62 -19.86
C GLN A 660 2.36 0.01 -21.22
N LEU A 661 1.84 0.84 -22.13
CA LEU A 661 1.50 0.38 -23.49
C LEU A 661 2.75 0.00 -24.31
N GLU A 662 3.82 0.79 -24.20
CA GLU A 662 5.13 0.49 -24.81
C GLU A 662 5.77 -0.79 -24.27
N ARG A 663 5.54 -1.13 -23.00
CA ARG A 663 5.97 -2.40 -22.42
C ARG A 663 5.11 -3.58 -22.86
N MET A 664 3.85 -3.34 -23.18
CA MET A 664 2.88 -4.37 -23.58
C MET A 664 2.95 -4.68 -25.06
N ALA A 665 3.14 -3.65 -25.91
CA ALA A 665 3.03 -3.73 -27.37
C ALA A 665 4.36 -3.40 -28.06
N GLU A 666 4.63 -4.09 -29.16
CA GLU A 666 5.75 -3.78 -30.05
C GLU A 666 5.42 -2.56 -30.93
N ALA A 667 6.46 -1.92 -31.51
CA ALA A 667 6.33 -0.69 -32.30
C ALA A 667 5.33 -0.84 -33.45
N GLU A 668 5.22 -2.02 -34.06
CA GLU A 668 4.26 -2.33 -35.16
C GLU A 668 2.81 -2.14 -34.70
N TYR A 669 2.47 -2.59 -33.49
CA TYR A 669 1.11 -2.45 -32.95
C TYR A 669 0.85 -0.99 -32.52
N LEU A 670 1.84 -0.33 -31.90
CA LEU A 670 1.75 1.07 -31.49
C LEU A 670 1.49 2.02 -32.65
N ALA A 671 2.03 1.74 -33.83
CA ALA A 671 1.74 2.47 -35.06
C ALA A 671 0.26 2.49 -35.45
N SER A 672 -0.55 1.56 -34.91
CA SER A 672 -2.00 1.50 -35.15
C SER A 672 -2.83 2.37 -34.20
N LEU A 673 -2.22 3.01 -33.19
CA LEU A 673 -2.93 3.87 -32.21
C LEU A 673 -3.73 5.01 -32.88
N PRO A 674 -3.19 5.74 -33.90
CA PRO A 674 -3.96 6.76 -34.60
C PRO A 674 -5.24 6.23 -35.26
N GLN A 675 -5.23 4.98 -35.74
CA GLN A 675 -6.42 4.37 -36.29
C GLN A 675 -7.49 4.09 -35.22
N LEU A 676 -7.11 3.68 -34.00
CA LEU A 676 -8.05 3.47 -32.90
C LEU A 676 -8.65 4.79 -32.42
N LEU A 677 -7.84 5.87 -32.38
CA LEU A 677 -8.29 7.23 -32.07
C LEU A 677 -9.28 7.73 -33.14
N ALA A 678 -8.92 7.65 -34.41
CA ALA A 678 -9.77 8.10 -35.52
C ALA A 678 -11.10 7.31 -35.61
N ARG A 679 -11.09 6.02 -35.21
CA ARG A 679 -12.28 5.20 -35.16
C ARG A 679 -13.09 5.35 -33.87
N GLY A 680 -12.63 6.17 -32.90
CA GLY A 680 -13.32 6.42 -31.65
C GLY A 680 -13.47 5.19 -30.76
N PHE A 681 -12.47 4.28 -30.70
CA PHE A 681 -12.39 3.22 -29.70
C PHE A 681 -11.67 3.68 -28.46
N VAL A 682 -10.68 4.53 -28.63
CA VAL A 682 -9.85 5.09 -27.56
C VAL A 682 -9.75 6.60 -27.67
N VAL A 683 -9.39 7.24 -26.57
CA VAL A 683 -9.09 8.68 -26.48
C VAL A 683 -7.79 8.87 -25.74
N GLU A 684 -7.05 9.96 -26.02
CA GLU A 684 -5.90 10.34 -25.23
C GLU A 684 -6.30 11.41 -24.21
N ALA A 685 -6.01 11.18 -22.93
CA ALA A 685 -6.25 12.12 -21.85
C ALA A 685 -5.15 12.03 -20.80
N GLY A 686 -4.62 13.16 -20.34
CA GLY A 686 -3.64 13.21 -19.26
C GLY A 686 -2.35 12.41 -19.50
N GLY A 687 -1.97 12.13 -20.75
CA GLY A 687 -0.81 11.30 -21.10
C GLY A 687 -1.07 9.78 -21.09
N ALA A 688 -2.31 9.37 -20.90
CA ALA A 688 -2.77 8.00 -20.98
C ALA A 688 -3.71 7.78 -22.16
N VAL A 689 -3.88 6.52 -22.56
CA VAL A 689 -4.84 6.06 -23.57
C VAL A 689 -6.00 5.39 -22.85
N GLU A 690 -7.22 5.86 -23.06
CA GLU A 690 -8.42 5.33 -22.43
C GLU A 690 -9.40 4.74 -23.44
N ILE A 691 -9.96 3.58 -23.15
CA ILE A 691 -11.12 3.09 -23.92
C ILE A 691 -12.33 3.94 -23.57
N ILE A 692 -13.05 4.38 -24.57
CA ILE A 692 -14.18 5.34 -24.48
C ILE A 692 -15.21 4.99 -23.42
N HIS A 693 -15.46 3.68 -23.19
CA HIS A 693 -16.43 3.21 -22.20
C HIS A 693 -16.03 1.88 -21.59
N PRO A 694 -16.20 1.66 -20.25
CA PRO A 694 -15.86 0.40 -19.59
C PRO A 694 -16.58 -0.80 -20.17
N PHE A 695 -17.83 -0.66 -20.55
CA PHE A 695 -18.61 -1.71 -21.17
C PHE A 695 -18.01 -2.15 -22.53
N VAL A 696 -17.49 -1.20 -23.31
CA VAL A 696 -16.75 -1.50 -24.55
C VAL A 696 -15.47 -2.26 -24.25
N ARG A 697 -14.73 -1.87 -23.20
CA ARG A 697 -13.55 -2.60 -22.72
C ARG A 697 -13.90 -4.05 -22.39
N ASP A 698 -14.92 -4.25 -21.56
CA ASP A 698 -15.33 -5.59 -21.10
C ASP A 698 -15.74 -6.48 -22.29
N LEU A 699 -16.41 -5.90 -23.30
CA LEU A 699 -16.77 -6.60 -24.54
C LEU A 699 -15.54 -6.96 -25.39
N VAL A 700 -14.57 -6.06 -25.52
CA VAL A 700 -13.31 -6.31 -26.26
C VAL A 700 -12.52 -7.43 -25.59
N GLU A 701 -12.40 -7.39 -24.27
CA GLU A 701 -11.71 -8.42 -23.49
C GLU A 701 -12.41 -9.78 -23.61
N ALA A 702 -13.75 -9.80 -23.48
CA ALA A 702 -14.56 -11.01 -23.65
C ALA A 702 -14.50 -11.60 -25.07
N ALA A 703 -14.43 -10.73 -26.09
CA ALA A 703 -14.32 -11.14 -27.49
C ALA A 703 -12.89 -11.58 -27.90
N THR A 704 -11.91 -11.39 -27.01
CA THR A 704 -10.53 -11.84 -27.26
C THR A 704 -10.44 -13.37 -27.12
N PRO A 705 -9.87 -14.09 -28.10
CA PRO A 705 -9.70 -15.55 -28.04
C PRO A 705 -8.97 -15.97 -26.75
N ALA A 706 -9.39 -17.11 -26.17
CA ALA A 706 -8.92 -17.54 -24.83
C ALA A 706 -7.38 -17.60 -24.72
N GLU A 707 -6.71 -18.20 -25.70
CA GLU A 707 -5.24 -18.30 -25.72
C GLU A 707 -4.55 -16.94 -25.86
N ALA A 708 -5.08 -16.06 -26.70
CA ALA A 708 -4.55 -14.71 -26.83
C ALA A 708 -4.76 -13.90 -25.54
N ARG A 709 -5.94 -14.03 -24.91
CA ARG A 709 -6.24 -13.38 -23.63
C ARG A 709 -5.32 -13.86 -22.52
N LYS A 710 -5.07 -15.17 -22.44
CA LYS A 710 -4.12 -15.77 -21.50
C LYS A 710 -2.72 -15.18 -21.67
N ALA A 711 -2.18 -15.15 -22.90
CA ALA A 711 -0.87 -14.57 -23.20
C ALA A 711 -0.79 -13.06 -22.84
N LEU A 712 -1.86 -12.30 -23.09
CA LEU A 712 -1.94 -10.90 -22.74
C LEU A 712 -1.94 -10.69 -21.22
N HIS A 713 -2.68 -11.50 -20.46
CA HIS A 713 -2.66 -11.45 -19.00
C HIS A 713 -1.30 -11.85 -18.41
N THR A 714 -0.60 -12.83 -18.99
CA THR A 714 0.76 -13.19 -18.56
C THR A 714 1.68 -11.98 -18.68
N ARG A 715 1.68 -11.30 -19.82
CA ARG A 715 2.51 -10.11 -20.02
C ARG A 715 2.08 -8.94 -19.14
N ALA A 716 0.76 -8.74 -18.94
CA ALA A 716 0.24 -7.73 -18.02
C ALA A 716 0.61 -8.04 -16.56
N PHE A 717 0.66 -9.30 -16.17
CA PHE A 717 1.11 -9.74 -14.85
C PHE A 717 2.59 -9.44 -14.64
N GLU A 718 3.47 -9.73 -15.62
CA GLU A 718 4.89 -9.36 -15.57
C GLU A 718 5.10 -7.84 -15.40
N ILE A 719 4.30 -7.05 -16.14
CA ILE A 719 4.31 -5.59 -16.03
C ILE A 719 3.87 -5.15 -14.63
N ALA A 720 2.78 -5.71 -14.10
CA ALA A 720 2.26 -5.39 -12.78
C ALA A 720 3.20 -5.84 -11.64
N ALA A 721 3.85 -6.99 -11.80
CA ALA A 721 4.82 -7.51 -10.83
C ALA A 721 6.11 -6.68 -10.77
N SER A 722 6.53 -6.08 -11.90
CA SER A 722 7.72 -5.23 -12.00
C SER A 722 7.47 -3.74 -11.69
N SER A 723 6.22 -3.34 -11.59
CA SER A 723 5.77 -2.04 -11.11
C SER A 723 5.09 -2.26 -9.75
N ASP A 724 5.21 -1.40 -8.79
CA ASP A 724 4.56 -1.57 -7.47
C ASP A 724 3.01 -1.49 -7.57
N ALA A 725 2.45 -2.35 -8.44
CA ALA A 725 1.01 -2.41 -8.69
C ALA A 725 0.28 -2.99 -7.48
N PRO A 726 -0.92 -2.49 -7.15
CA PRO A 726 -1.74 -3.02 -6.08
C PRO A 726 -1.93 -4.53 -6.15
N LEU A 727 -2.07 -5.19 -4.99
CA LEU A 727 -2.25 -6.64 -4.91
C LEU A 727 -3.46 -7.12 -5.72
N GLU A 728 -4.53 -6.34 -5.72
CA GLU A 728 -5.77 -6.59 -6.45
C GLU A 728 -5.52 -6.68 -7.97
N VAL A 729 -4.68 -5.79 -8.50
CA VAL A 729 -4.29 -5.76 -9.92
C VAL A 729 -3.44 -6.96 -10.27
N ARG A 730 -2.44 -7.28 -9.44
CA ARG A 730 -1.58 -8.45 -9.63
C ARG A 730 -2.36 -9.75 -9.59
N ALA A 731 -3.26 -9.91 -8.62
CA ALA A 731 -4.13 -11.08 -8.48
C ALA A 731 -5.07 -11.24 -9.69
N HIS A 732 -5.61 -10.12 -10.21
CA HIS A 732 -6.45 -10.12 -11.41
C HIS A 732 -5.70 -10.67 -12.64
N HIS A 733 -4.51 -10.14 -12.94
CA HIS A 733 -3.76 -10.58 -14.09
C HIS A 733 -3.19 -11.99 -13.92
N ALA A 734 -2.72 -12.35 -12.74
CA ALA A 734 -2.29 -13.72 -12.45
C ALA A 734 -3.42 -14.75 -12.70
N SER A 735 -4.66 -14.42 -12.29
CA SER A 735 -5.82 -15.29 -12.52
C SER A 735 -6.12 -15.53 -14.01
N GLY A 736 -5.73 -14.62 -14.89
CA GLY A 736 -5.89 -14.73 -16.34
C GLY A 736 -4.68 -15.30 -17.07
N SER A 737 -3.50 -15.38 -16.42
CA SER A 737 -2.23 -15.69 -17.08
C SER A 737 -2.01 -17.19 -17.38
N GLY A 738 -2.75 -18.08 -16.73
CA GLY A 738 -2.54 -19.52 -16.84
C GLY A 738 -1.34 -20.03 -16.04
N GLU A 739 -0.91 -19.27 -15.04
CA GLU A 739 0.03 -19.62 -13.99
C GLU A 739 -0.76 -19.96 -12.72
N PRO A 740 -1.37 -21.15 -12.59
CA PRO A 740 -2.39 -21.42 -11.57
C PRO A 740 -1.85 -21.29 -10.15
N LEU A 741 -0.63 -21.75 -9.87
CA LEU A 741 -0.05 -21.70 -8.53
C LEU A 741 0.22 -20.25 -8.08
N SER A 742 0.80 -19.42 -8.95
CA SER A 742 1.04 -18.01 -8.67
C SER A 742 -0.28 -17.25 -8.44
N ALA A 743 -1.30 -17.56 -9.23
CA ALA A 743 -2.62 -16.98 -9.10
C ALA A 743 -3.29 -17.38 -7.78
N ILE A 744 -3.25 -18.66 -7.40
CA ILE A 744 -3.81 -19.18 -6.14
C ILE A 744 -3.16 -18.47 -4.94
N MET A 745 -1.84 -18.37 -4.91
CA MET A 745 -1.11 -17.69 -3.83
C MET A 745 -1.49 -16.20 -3.69
N LEU A 746 -1.61 -15.48 -4.81
CA LEU A 746 -2.00 -14.07 -4.79
C LEU A 746 -3.46 -13.88 -4.40
N LEU A 747 -4.36 -14.77 -4.83
CA LEU A 747 -5.77 -14.75 -4.45
C LEU A 747 -5.97 -15.11 -2.97
N GLU A 748 -5.21 -16.06 -2.44
CA GLU A 748 -5.18 -16.38 -1.02
C GLU A 748 -4.75 -15.15 -0.20
N ARG A 749 -3.64 -14.53 -0.59
CA ARG A 749 -3.14 -13.30 0.05
C ARG A 749 -4.13 -12.14 -0.07
N LEU A 750 -4.77 -11.99 -1.23
CA LEU A 750 -5.83 -10.98 -1.42
C LEU A 750 -7.01 -11.23 -0.48
N GLY A 751 -7.45 -12.48 -0.36
CA GLY A 751 -8.50 -12.87 0.55
C GLY A 751 -8.16 -12.57 2.02
N ASP A 752 -6.93 -12.89 2.47
CA ASP A 752 -6.47 -12.62 3.82
C ASP A 752 -6.39 -11.12 4.12
N VAL A 753 -5.76 -10.35 3.24
CA VAL A 753 -5.64 -8.89 3.39
C VAL A 753 -7.01 -8.21 3.39
N SER A 754 -7.91 -8.65 2.50
CA SER A 754 -9.29 -8.12 2.44
C SER A 754 -10.09 -8.49 3.69
N THR A 755 -9.90 -9.71 4.22
CA THR A 755 -10.52 -10.14 5.49
C THR A 755 -10.04 -9.28 6.66
N ALA A 756 -8.75 -8.98 6.72
CA ALA A 756 -8.15 -8.14 7.76
C ALA A 756 -8.63 -6.68 7.68
N ARG A 757 -8.91 -6.17 6.47
CA ARG A 757 -9.48 -4.85 6.24
C ARG A 757 -11.00 -4.77 6.48
N GLY A 758 -11.68 -5.92 6.59
CA GLY A 758 -13.15 -5.99 6.68
C GLY A 758 -13.88 -5.90 5.34
N ASP A 759 -13.16 -5.99 4.23
CA ASP A 759 -13.74 -6.13 2.89
C ASP A 759 -14.09 -7.60 2.62
N LEU A 760 -15.17 -8.05 3.24
CA LEU A 760 -15.59 -9.45 3.17
C LEU A 760 -16.02 -9.86 1.75
N ASP A 761 -16.51 -8.92 0.94
CA ASP A 761 -16.94 -9.23 -0.44
C ASP A 761 -15.73 -9.50 -1.35
N THR A 762 -14.70 -8.68 -1.30
CA THR A 762 -13.44 -8.93 -2.02
C THR A 762 -12.75 -10.19 -1.51
N ALA A 763 -12.78 -10.47 -0.20
CA ALA A 763 -12.24 -11.69 0.39
C ALA A 763 -12.94 -12.94 -0.15
N VAL A 764 -14.28 -12.93 -0.20
CA VAL A 764 -15.08 -14.04 -0.75
C VAL A 764 -14.70 -14.29 -2.22
N VAL A 765 -14.63 -13.24 -3.04
CA VAL A 765 -14.25 -13.35 -4.46
C VAL A 765 -12.84 -13.93 -4.61
N GLY A 766 -11.89 -13.44 -3.80
CA GLY A 766 -10.50 -13.94 -3.82
C GLY A 766 -10.42 -15.42 -3.52
N PHE A 767 -11.01 -15.87 -2.40
CA PHE A 767 -10.98 -17.27 -2.01
C PHE A 767 -11.78 -18.17 -2.96
N GLN A 768 -12.96 -17.75 -3.47
CA GLN A 768 -13.74 -18.52 -4.44
C GLN A 768 -12.96 -18.74 -5.74
N ARG A 769 -12.34 -17.69 -6.28
CA ARG A 769 -11.49 -17.83 -7.48
C ARG A 769 -10.28 -18.72 -7.24
N GLY A 770 -9.64 -18.61 -6.06
CA GLY A 770 -8.53 -19.47 -5.66
C GLY A 770 -8.93 -20.94 -5.62
N ILE A 771 -10.10 -21.26 -5.04
CA ILE A 771 -10.67 -22.61 -5.00
C ILE A 771 -10.98 -23.12 -6.42
N GLU A 772 -11.55 -22.29 -7.27
CA GLU A 772 -11.90 -22.63 -8.64
C GLU A 772 -10.68 -23.00 -9.49
N LEU A 773 -9.60 -22.21 -9.34
CA LEU A 773 -8.31 -22.50 -10.01
C LEU A 773 -7.66 -23.77 -9.45
N ALA A 774 -7.64 -23.93 -8.11
CA ALA A 774 -7.05 -25.12 -7.49
C ALA A 774 -7.82 -26.40 -7.88
N ARG A 775 -9.16 -26.37 -7.98
CA ARG A 775 -9.95 -27.52 -8.47
C ARG A 775 -9.65 -27.86 -9.91
N ARG A 776 -9.55 -26.83 -10.77
CA ARG A 776 -9.23 -27.06 -12.17
C ARG A 776 -7.83 -27.70 -12.31
N GLU A 777 -6.86 -27.17 -11.62
CA GLU A 777 -5.49 -27.67 -11.64
C GLU A 777 -5.41 -29.11 -11.10
N LEU A 778 -6.12 -29.42 -10.01
CA LEU A 778 -6.21 -30.76 -9.47
C LEU A 778 -6.77 -31.78 -10.52
N LEU A 779 -7.80 -31.36 -11.26
CA LEU A 779 -8.41 -32.18 -12.31
C LEU A 779 -7.47 -32.35 -13.53
N GLU A 780 -6.71 -31.35 -13.90
CA GLU A 780 -5.81 -31.35 -15.06
C GLU A 780 -4.49 -32.06 -14.76
N SER A 781 -3.89 -31.82 -13.61
CA SER A 781 -2.58 -32.37 -13.20
C SER A 781 -2.66 -33.67 -12.41
N GLY A 782 -3.77 -33.94 -11.72
CA GLY A 782 -3.90 -35.02 -10.74
C GLY A 782 -3.03 -34.85 -9.48
N ASP A 783 -2.51 -33.64 -9.21
CA ASP A 783 -1.64 -33.35 -8.08
C ASP A 783 -2.45 -33.23 -6.78
N THR A 784 -2.47 -34.34 -6.00
CA THR A 784 -3.16 -34.40 -4.70
C THR A 784 -2.58 -33.45 -3.63
N SER A 785 -1.43 -32.81 -3.86
CA SER A 785 -0.92 -31.78 -2.95
C SER A 785 -1.87 -30.57 -2.87
N LEU A 786 -2.66 -30.35 -3.91
CA LEU A 786 -3.67 -29.29 -3.98
C LEU A 786 -4.87 -29.52 -3.06
N ASP A 787 -5.12 -30.76 -2.57
CA ASP A 787 -6.16 -31.02 -1.57
C ASP A 787 -5.93 -30.21 -0.28
N GLY A 788 -4.68 -30.10 0.16
CA GLY A 788 -4.31 -29.24 1.30
C GLY A 788 -4.60 -27.77 1.07
N VAL A 789 -4.39 -27.29 -0.16
CA VAL A 789 -4.69 -25.91 -0.56
C VAL A 789 -6.19 -25.67 -0.58
N LEU A 790 -6.97 -26.60 -1.17
CA LEU A 790 -8.44 -26.54 -1.20
C LEU A 790 -9.02 -26.55 0.22
N ALA A 791 -8.50 -27.39 1.11
CA ALA A 791 -8.89 -27.42 2.52
C ALA A 791 -8.62 -26.07 3.23
N SER A 792 -7.45 -25.47 2.98
CA SER A 792 -7.06 -24.17 3.58
C SER A 792 -7.94 -23.03 3.06
N LEU A 793 -8.09 -22.91 1.76
CA LEU A 793 -8.91 -21.87 1.12
C LEU A 793 -10.40 -22.01 1.51
N GLY A 794 -10.91 -23.27 1.51
CA GLY A 794 -12.30 -23.58 1.90
C GLY A 794 -12.57 -23.19 3.36
N ARG A 795 -11.64 -23.44 4.26
CA ARG A 795 -11.74 -23.00 5.67
C ARG A 795 -11.82 -21.48 5.78
N ARG A 796 -10.93 -20.76 5.09
CA ARG A 796 -10.90 -19.28 5.08
C ARG A 796 -12.17 -18.70 4.50
N LEU A 797 -12.63 -19.22 3.37
CA LEU A 797 -13.90 -18.82 2.75
C LEU A 797 -15.08 -19.07 3.69
N GLY A 798 -15.15 -20.23 4.34
CA GLY A 798 -16.21 -20.56 5.28
C GLY A 798 -16.27 -19.58 6.47
N VAL A 799 -15.11 -19.21 7.02
CA VAL A 799 -15.02 -18.21 8.11
C VAL A 799 -15.50 -16.83 7.62
N VAL A 800 -15.12 -16.41 6.42
CA VAL A 800 -15.55 -15.12 5.85
C VAL A 800 -17.06 -15.09 5.56
N LEU A 801 -17.61 -16.17 4.99
CA LEU A 801 -19.06 -16.30 4.73
C LEU A 801 -19.86 -16.23 6.04
N ALA A 802 -19.41 -16.91 7.10
CA ALA A 802 -20.03 -16.85 8.42
C ALA A 802 -20.04 -15.42 8.99
N ARG A 803 -18.93 -14.70 8.86
CA ARG A 803 -18.82 -13.28 9.25
C ARG A 803 -19.75 -12.37 8.43
N ARG A 804 -19.96 -12.67 7.15
CA ARG A 804 -20.88 -11.94 6.27
C ARG A 804 -22.35 -12.24 6.59
N GLY A 805 -22.62 -13.25 7.42
CA GLY A 805 -23.98 -13.69 7.78
C GLY A 805 -24.53 -14.82 6.89
N ASP A 806 -23.79 -15.28 5.89
CA ASP A 806 -24.15 -16.44 5.08
C ASP A 806 -23.74 -17.76 5.79
N VAL A 807 -24.48 -18.07 6.85
CA VAL A 807 -24.21 -19.23 7.69
C VAL A 807 -24.42 -20.56 6.93
N SER A 808 -25.35 -20.57 5.96
CA SER A 808 -25.63 -21.76 5.14
C SER A 808 -24.52 -22.06 4.14
N GLY A 809 -24.07 -21.03 3.42
CA GLY A 809 -22.93 -21.13 2.51
C GLY A 809 -21.65 -21.52 3.25
N ALA A 810 -21.42 -20.92 4.41
CA ALA A 810 -20.28 -21.24 5.29
C ALA A 810 -20.25 -22.72 5.68
N GLU A 811 -21.39 -23.29 6.10
CA GLU A 811 -21.46 -24.69 6.48
C GLU A 811 -21.16 -25.62 5.29
N GLY A 812 -21.71 -25.33 4.10
CA GLY A 812 -21.46 -26.12 2.89
C GLY A 812 -19.99 -26.16 2.51
N VAL A 813 -19.37 -24.98 2.46
CA VAL A 813 -17.94 -24.85 2.08
C VAL A 813 -17.02 -25.51 3.10
N LEU A 814 -17.32 -25.38 4.41
CA LEU A 814 -16.50 -26.01 5.45
C LEU A 814 -16.61 -27.54 5.45
N ARG A 815 -17.76 -28.11 5.11
CA ARG A 815 -17.92 -29.57 4.96
C ARG A 815 -17.12 -30.10 3.78
N GLU A 816 -17.17 -29.42 2.64
CA GLU A 816 -16.36 -29.75 1.47
C GLU A 816 -14.86 -29.62 1.77
N ALA A 817 -14.44 -28.55 2.44
CA ALA A 817 -13.04 -28.38 2.89
C ALA A 817 -12.58 -29.53 3.82
N LEU A 818 -13.50 -30.07 4.64
CA LEU A 818 -13.21 -31.19 5.52
C LEU A 818 -12.96 -32.51 4.74
N GLU A 819 -13.63 -32.70 3.60
CA GLU A 819 -13.39 -33.84 2.70
C GLU A 819 -11.98 -33.77 2.10
N HIS A 820 -11.57 -32.59 1.59
CA HIS A 820 -10.22 -32.36 1.05
C HIS A 820 -9.12 -32.45 2.13
N ALA A 821 -9.42 -32.14 3.38
CA ALA A 821 -8.43 -32.22 4.47
C ALA A 821 -8.05 -33.67 4.83
N GLY A 822 -8.79 -34.67 4.35
CA GLY A 822 -8.53 -36.06 4.67
C GLY A 822 -8.67 -36.41 6.15
N PRO A 823 -8.38 -37.64 6.55
CA PRO A 823 -8.56 -38.12 7.94
C PRO A 823 -7.47 -37.62 8.91
N SER A 824 -6.27 -37.29 8.43
CA SER A 824 -5.10 -36.93 9.22
C SER A 824 -4.38 -35.66 8.73
N GLY A 825 -5.03 -34.82 7.93
CA GLY A 825 -4.42 -33.59 7.42
C GLY A 825 -4.37 -32.48 8.46
N SER A 826 -3.29 -31.70 8.49
CA SER A 826 -3.06 -30.58 9.43
C SER A 826 -4.17 -29.52 9.41
N GLN A 827 -4.92 -29.39 8.33
CA GLN A 827 -6.05 -28.46 8.21
C GLN A 827 -7.34 -29.00 8.84
N ARG A 828 -7.42 -30.29 9.17
CA ARG A 828 -8.67 -30.92 9.62
C ARG A 828 -9.19 -30.35 10.92
N ALA A 829 -8.34 -30.21 11.96
CA ALA A 829 -8.74 -29.67 13.24
C ALA A 829 -9.17 -28.19 13.15
N PRO A 830 -8.46 -27.28 12.48
CA PRO A 830 -8.92 -25.92 12.23
C PRO A 830 -10.27 -25.82 11.49
N ILE A 831 -10.54 -26.72 10.53
CA ILE A 831 -11.83 -26.75 9.82
C ILE A 831 -12.95 -27.20 10.76
N LEU A 832 -12.73 -28.23 11.57
CA LEU A 832 -13.69 -28.72 12.56
C LEU A 832 -14.07 -27.61 13.57
N ILE A 833 -13.10 -26.81 14.03
CA ILE A 833 -13.33 -25.66 14.90
C ILE A 833 -14.19 -24.61 14.21
N ALA A 834 -13.86 -24.24 12.96
CA ALA A 834 -14.63 -23.27 12.19
C ALA A 834 -16.07 -23.77 11.95
N LEU A 835 -16.22 -25.04 11.58
CA LEU A 835 -17.53 -25.67 11.37
C LEU A 835 -18.36 -25.73 12.66
N ALA A 836 -17.73 -26.01 13.82
CA ALA A 836 -18.42 -26.01 15.12
C ALA A 836 -18.99 -24.62 15.43
N ARG A 837 -18.23 -23.54 15.19
CA ARG A 837 -18.70 -22.17 15.37
C ARG A 837 -19.92 -21.84 14.47
N VAL A 838 -19.88 -22.28 13.20
CA VAL A 838 -20.99 -22.09 12.23
C VAL A 838 -22.24 -22.87 12.64
N VAL A 839 -22.06 -24.13 13.03
CA VAL A 839 -23.15 -25.02 13.49
C VAL A 839 -23.80 -24.49 14.77
N SER A 840 -23.00 -23.93 15.71
CA SER A 840 -23.49 -23.24 16.91
C SER A 840 -24.36 -22.00 16.58
N GLN A 841 -24.03 -21.24 15.55
CA GLN A 841 -24.87 -20.12 15.09
C GLN A 841 -26.26 -20.59 14.61
N ARG A 842 -26.35 -21.84 14.14
CA ARG A 842 -27.61 -22.51 13.75
C ARG A 842 -28.32 -23.23 14.92
N LYS A 843 -27.90 -22.98 16.17
CA LYS A 843 -28.50 -23.58 17.39
C LYS A 843 -28.41 -25.12 17.42
N ARG A 844 -27.31 -25.69 16.88
CA ARG A 844 -27.06 -27.13 16.86
C ARG A 844 -25.88 -27.47 17.80
N GLU A 845 -26.04 -27.15 19.09
CA GLU A 845 -24.97 -27.17 20.09
C GLU A 845 -24.38 -28.58 20.26
N ARG A 846 -25.22 -29.63 20.28
CA ARG A 846 -24.74 -31.03 20.41
C ARG A 846 -23.77 -31.41 19.30
N GLU A 847 -24.03 -30.96 18.09
CA GLU A 847 -23.15 -31.21 16.94
C GLU A 847 -21.86 -30.39 17.09
N ALA A 848 -21.95 -29.12 17.51
CA ALA A 848 -20.79 -28.29 17.76
C ALA A 848 -19.84 -28.92 18.79
N TYR A 849 -20.36 -29.42 19.93
CA TYR A 849 -19.55 -30.13 20.90
C TYR A 849 -18.90 -31.39 20.36
N ARG A 850 -19.61 -32.17 19.53
CA ARG A 850 -19.02 -33.36 18.89
C ARG A 850 -17.86 -32.99 17.97
N LEU A 851 -18.01 -31.92 17.16
CA LEU A 851 -16.96 -31.45 16.24
C LEU A 851 -15.74 -30.93 17.01
N LEU A 852 -15.96 -30.18 18.11
CA LEU A 852 -14.88 -29.70 18.96
C LEU A 852 -14.17 -30.85 19.69
N GLY A 853 -14.90 -31.89 20.10
CA GLY A 853 -14.32 -33.13 20.67
C GLY A 853 -13.39 -33.82 19.68
N GLN A 854 -13.80 -33.96 18.41
CA GLN A 854 -12.96 -34.51 17.34
C GLN A 854 -11.72 -33.64 17.08
N ALA A 855 -11.88 -32.30 17.05
CA ALA A 855 -10.75 -31.39 16.87
C ALA A 855 -9.76 -31.49 18.05
N LEU A 856 -10.24 -31.65 19.28
CA LEU A 856 -9.41 -31.79 20.47
C LEU A 856 -8.62 -33.10 20.46
N GLU A 857 -9.25 -34.21 20.06
CA GLU A 857 -8.59 -35.52 19.93
C GLU A 857 -7.43 -35.46 18.90
N LEU A 858 -7.66 -34.79 17.75
CA LEU A 858 -6.62 -34.58 16.76
C LEU A 858 -5.49 -33.70 17.30
N ALA A 859 -5.81 -32.61 17.98
CA ALA A 859 -4.84 -31.69 18.56
C ALA A 859 -3.94 -32.33 19.63
N TYR A 860 -4.47 -33.25 20.43
CA TYR A 860 -3.66 -34.02 21.38
C TYR A 860 -2.79 -35.08 20.69
N ARG A 861 -3.29 -35.72 19.62
CA ARG A 861 -2.54 -36.71 18.85
C ARG A 861 -1.35 -36.10 18.10
N GLU A 862 -1.50 -34.85 17.62
CA GLU A 862 -0.48 -34.11 16.87
C GLU A 862 0.39 -33.21 17.76
N ASP A 863 0.16 -33.21 19.06
CA ASP A 863 0.84 -32.37 20.07
C ASP A 863 0.91 -30.90 19.71
N THR A 864 -0.21 -30.35 19.19
CA THR A 864 -0.31 -29.00 18.73
C THR A 864 -0.99 -28.08 19.76
N ALA A 865 -0.20 -27.52 20.68
CA ALA A 865 -0.68 -26.62 21.74
C ALA A 865 -1.52 -25.45 21.19
N SER A 866 -1.15 -24.90 20.02
CA SER A 866 -1.92 -23.83 19.36
C SER A 866 -3.33 -24.25 18.97
N VAL A 867 -3.51 -25.45 18.43
CA VAL A 867 -4.84 -25.97 18.03
C VAL A 867 -5.64 -26.36 19.28
N GLN A 868 -4.99 -26.92 20.31
CA GLN A 868 -5.65 -27.19 21.62
C GLN A 868 -6.23 -25.91 22.22
N ALA A 869 -5.46 -24.81 22.16
CA ALA A 869 -5.91 -23.49 22.59
C ALA A 869 -7.12 -23.01 21.78
N ASP A 870 -7.11 -23.17 20.42
CA ASP A 870 -8.25 -22.78 19.56
C ASP A 870 -9.53 -23.55 19.90
N VAL A 871 -9.42 -24.85 20.20
CA VAL A 871 -10.56 -25.66 20.62
C VAL A 871 -11.12 -25.19 21.97
N GLN A 872 -10.24 -24.90 22.95
CA GLN A 872 -10.67 -24.42 24.25
C GLN A 872 -11.33 -23.02 24.16
N ILE A 873 -10.83 -22.15 23.31
CA ILE A 873 -11.48 -20.84 23.03
C ILE A 873 -12.89 -21.07 22.46
N ALA A 874 -13.04 -21.94 21.45
CA ALA A 874 -14.34 -22.24 20.85
C ALA A 874 -15.31 -22.90 21.85
N LEU A 875 -14.81 -23.73 22.75
CA LEU A 875 -15.58 -24.29 23.85
C LEU A 875 -16.03 -23.21 24.85
N ALA A 876 -15.17 -22.25 25.17
CA ALA A 876 -15.52 -21.14 26.04
C ALA A 876 -16.62 -20.27 25.43
N GLU A 877 -16.50 -19.93 24.13
CA GLU A 877 -17.50 -19.19 23.37
C GLU A 877 -18.86 -19.90 23.38
N LEU A 878 -18.87 -21.22 23.18
CA LEU A 878 -20.11 -22.03 23.17
C LEU A 878 -20.76 -22.08 24.54
N ARG A 879 -19.96 -22.30 25.61
CA ARG A 879 -20.44 -22.33 27.00
C ARG A 879 -20.94 -20.98 27.50
N GLY A 880 -20.29 -19.89 27.06
CA GLY A 880 -20.74 -18.52 27.32
C GLY A 880 -22.15 -18.25 26.73
N LYS A 881 -22.42 -18.72 25.52
CA LYS A 881 -23.76 -18.61 24.88
C LYS A 881 -24.84 -19.39 25.66
N GLU A 882 -24.48 -20.45 26.36
CA GLU A 882 -25.37 -21.23 27.21
C GLU A 882 -25.49 -20.66 28.65
N ASN A 883 -24.95 -19.47 28.92
CA ASN A 883 -24.85 -18.85 30.24
C ASN A 883 -24.10 -19.70 31.28
N ASN A 884 -23.20 -20.59 30.82
CA ASN A 884 -22.36 -21.41 31.69
C ASN A 884 -20.98 -20.73 31.87
N THR A 885 -20.99 -19.57 32.54
CA THR A 885 -19.82 -18.73 32.76
C THR A 885 -18.66 -19.46 33.45
N LYS A 886 -18.94 -20.29 34.46
CA LYS A 886 -17.94 -21.05 35.21
C LYS A 886 -17.15 -22.03 34.34
N SER A 887 -17.86 -22.73 33.45
CA SER A 887 -17.21 -23.65 32.51
C SER A 887 -16.46 -22.92 31.41
N ALA A 888 -16.92 -21.75 30.98
CA ALA A 888 -16.21 -20.88 30.04
C ALA A 888 -14.90 -20.36 30.69
N ILE A 889 -14.94 -19.88 31.91
CA ILE A 889 -13.77 -19.44 32.69
C ILE A 889 -12.74 -20.60 32.83
N SER A 890 -13.19 -21.82 33.12
CA SER A 890 -12.29 -22.99 33.20
C SER A 890 -11.58 -23.26 31.88
N ALA A 891 -12.29 -23.16 30.74
CA ALA A 891 -11.69 -23.33 29.42
C ALA A 891 -10.67 -22.22 29.08
N LEU A 892 -11.01 -20.96 29.36
CA LEU A 892 -10.10 -19.83 29.13
C LEU A 892 -8.85 -19.87 30.01
N LYS A 893 -8.97 -20.35 31.26
CA LYS A 893 -7.80 -20.60 32.14
C LYS A 893 -6.84 -21.62 31.51
N ALA A 894 -7.37 -22.75 31.01
CA ALA A 894 -6.56 -23.73 30.30
C ALA A 894 -5.84 -23.14 29.06
N VAL A 895 -6.49 -22.24 28.33
CA VAL A 895 -5.84 -21.57 27.21
C VAL A 895 -4.71 -20.66 27.64
N VAL A 896 -4.90 -19.89 28.72
CA VAL A 896 -3.85 -19.01 29.26
C VAL A 896 -2.63 -19.84 29.69
N GLU A 897 -2.83 -21.00 30.28
CA GLU A 897 -1.76 -21.93 30.64
C GLU A 897 -1.04 -22.49 29.41
N LEU A 898 -1.77 -22.94 28.39
CA LEU A 898 -1.20 -23.42 27.11
C LEU A 898 -0.39 -22.39 26.37
N LEU A 899 -0.76 -21.10 26.47
CA LEU A 899 -0.09 -19.99 25.79
C LEU A 899 1.08 -19.38 26.60
N THR A 900 1.44 -19.91 27.76
CA THR A 900 2.58 -19.44 28.57
C THR A 900 3.93 -19.97 28.09
N GLU A 901 3.97 -20.98 27.23
CA GLU A 901 5.20 -21.53 26.66
C GLU A 901 5.89 -20.55 25.69
N ASP A 902 7.23 -20.58 25.71
CA ASP A 902 8.06 -19.71 24.86
C ASP A 902 7.72 -19.88 23.36
N GLY A 903 7.30 -18.79 22.70
CA GLY A 903 6.95 -18.75 21.27
C GLY A 903 5.46 -18.62 20.96
N ALA A 904 4.58 -18.56 21.95
CA ALA A 904 3.16 -18.33 21.73
C ALA A 904 2.88 -16.92 21.20
N ASP A 905 1.87 -16.81 20.32
CA ASP A 905 1.41 -15.54 19.76
C ASP A 905 0.99 -14.55 20.87
N VAL A 906 1.77 -13.49 21.03
CA VAL A 906 1.57 -12.45 22.08
C VAL A 906 0.20 -11.79 21.95
N VAL A 907 -0.27 -11.56 20.74
CA VAL A 907 -1.58 -10.96 20.45
C VAL A 907 -2.70 -11.87 20.94
N ARG A 908 -2.54 -13.16 20.74
CA ARG A 908 -3.50 -14.17 21.17
C ARG A 908 -3.51 -14.32 22.69
N ARG A 909 -2.34 -14.30 23.35
CA ARG A 909 -2.24 -14.28 24.82
C ARG A 909 -2.96 -13.07 25.41
N ALA A 910 -2.71 -11.88 24.87
CA ALA A 910 -3.35 -10.65 25.31
C ALA A 910 -4.88 -10.74 25.16
N SER A 911 -5.38 -11.15 24.00
CA SER A 911 -6.82 -11.31 23.77
C SER A 911 -7.45 -12.27 24.74
N THR A 912 -6.89 -13.50 24.89
CA THR A 912 -7.47 -14.54 25.73
C THR A 912 -7.44 -14.16 27.21
N SER A 913 -6.38 -13.48 27.65
CA SER A 913 -6.30 -13.00 29.05
C SER A 913 -7.37 -11.96 29.35
N LEU A 914 -7.66 -11.08 28.40
CA LEU A 914 -8.76 -10.09 28.51
C LEU A 914 -10.14 -10.76 28.44
N ASP A 915 -10.32 -11.76 27.56
CA ASP A 915 -11.57 -12.53 27.47
C ASP A 915 -11.85 -13.30 28.78
N LEU A 916 -10.80 -13.81 29.42
CA LEU A 916 -10.91 -14.46 30.74
C LEU A 916 -11.34 -13.48 31.84
N ALA A 917 -10.75 -12.30 31.89
CA ALA A 917 -11.12 -11.27 32.85
C ALA A 917 -12.56 -10.76 32.62
N GLU A 918 -12.97 -10.65 31.36
CA GLU A 918 -14.35 -10.28 30.99
C GLU A 918 -15.36 -11.34 31.44
N ALA A 919 -15.08 -12.62 31.21
CA ALA A 919 -15.93 -13.73 31.67
C ALA A 919 -16.06 -13.78 33.22
N MET A 920 -14.98 -13.47 33.96
CA MET A 920 -15.02 -13.35 35.41
C MET A 920 -15.91 -12.18 35.87
N LEU A 921 -15.91 -11.06 35.19
CA LEU A 921 -16.79 -9.93 35.45
C LEU A 921 -18.26 -10.28 35.17
N GLU A 922 -18.54 -11.05 34.14
CA GLU A 922 -19.88 -11.52 33.79
C GLU A 922 -20.42 -12.54 34.81
N ASP A 923 -19.54 -13.36 35.43
CA ASP A 923 -19.89 -14.23 36.54
C ASP A 923 -20.14 -13.48 37.88
N GLY A 924 -19.89 -12.15 37.89
CA GLY A 924 -20.10 -11.31 39.07
C GLY A 924 -18.89 -11.24 40.01
N ASP A 925 -17.79 -11.91 39.71
CA ASP A 925 -16.58 -11.96 40.56
C ASP A 925 -15.59 -10.85 40.13
N ALA A 926 -15.87 -9.61 40.61
CA ALA A 926 -14.99 -8.48 40.36
C ALA A 926 -13.58 -8.63 40.95
N GLY A 927 -13.44 -9.42 42.05
CA GLY A 927 -12.14 -9.66 42.67
C GLY A 927 -11.27 -10.60 41.83
N ALA A 928 -11.87 -11.69 41.32
CA ALA A 928 -11.16 -12.58 40.40
C ALA A 928 -10.80 -11.89 39.09
N ALA A 929 -11.69 -11.03 38.59
CA ALA A 929 -11.43 -10.24 37.38
C ALA A 929 -10.26 -9.24 37.57
N GLU A 930 -10.15 -8.61 38.75
CA GLU A 930 -9.04 -7.73 39.09
C GLU A 930 -7.70 -8.47 39.03
N VAL A 931 -7.60 -9.63 39.66
CA VAL A 931 -6.40 -10.48 39.58
C VAL A 931 -6.14 -10.95 38.15
N GLY A 932 -7.19 -11.24 37.37
CA GLY A 932 -7.10 -11.63 35.98
C GLY A 932 -6.50 -10.50 35.11
N LEU A 933 -6.92 -9.27 35.33
CA LEU A 933 -6.43 -8.09 34.64
C LEU A 933 -4.98 -7.73 35.01
N GLU A 934 -4.58 -7.90 36.27
CA GLU A 934 -3.18 -7.78 36.68
C GLU A 934 -2.27 -8.74 35.91
N ARG A 935 -2.69 -10.00 35.78
CA ARG A 935 -1.97 -11.02 34.99
C ARG A 935 -1.99 -10.72 33.49
N ALA A 936 -3.06 -10.12 32.97
CA ALA A 936 -3.18 -9.70 31.58
C ALA A 936 -2.29 -8.48 31.23
N GLY A 937 -1.84 -7.71 32.21
CA GLY A 937 -1.06 -6.49 32.02
C GLY A 937 0.18 -6.74 31.17
N ARG A 938 1.01 -7.73 31.52
CA ARG A 938 2.24 -8.04 30.76
C ARG A 938 1.95 -8.50 29.32
N PRO A 939 1.07 -9.46 29.00
CA PRO A 939 0.71 -9.81 27.64
C PRO A 939 0.17 -8.61 26.82
N VAL A 940 -0.61 -7.74 27.44
CA VAL A 940 -1.17 -6.53 26.77
C VAL A 940 -0.07 -5.53 26.44
N GLU A 941 0.90 -5.33 27.34
CA GLU A 941 2.06 -4.46 27.11
C GLU A 941 2.99 -5.04 26.03
N GLU A 942 3.30 -6.33 26.08
CA GLU A 942 4.11 -7.04 25.08
C GLU A 942 3.46 -7.00 23.69
N ALA A 943 2.12 -7.07 23.59
CA ALA A 943 1.40 -6.94 22.35
C ALA A 943 1.53 -5.52 21.75
N GLY A 944 1.72 -4.50 22.59
CA GLY A 944 1.96 -3.11 22.17
C GLY A 944 0.83 -2.46 21.36
N LEU A 945 -0.35 -3.09 21.29
CA LEU A 945 -1.46 -2.66 20.44
C LEU A 945 -2.46 -1.80 21.24
N PRO A 946 -2.70 -0.55 20.83
CA PRO A 946 -3.61 0.34 21.53
C PRO A 946 -5.04 -0.22 21.74
N TYR A 947 -5.49 -1.10 20.85
CA TYR A 947 -6.78 -1.78 20.98
C TYR A 947 -6.90 -2.65 22.23
N PHE A 948 -5.87 -3.47 22.52
CA PHE A 948 -5.88 -4.31 23.73
C PHE A 948 -5.72 -3.49 24.99
N GLN A 949 -4.92 -2.42 24.91
CA GLN A 949 -4.80 -1.45 26.01
C GLN A 949 -6.15 -0.79 26.30
N ALA A 950 -6.89 -0.37 25.26
CA ALA A 950 -8.24 0.17 25.39
C ALA A 950 -9.21 -0.83 26.06
N ARG A 951 -9.21 -2.09 25.61
CA ARG A 951 -10.02 -3.17 26.23
C ARG A 951 -9.65 -3.38 27.69
N ALA A 952 -8.37 -3.43 28.01
CA ALA A 952 -7.88 -3.59 29.38
C ALA A 952 -8.37 -2.44 30.28
N ARG A 953 -8.22 -1.17 29.84
CA ARG A 953 -8.71 0.01 30.58
C ARG A 953 -10.23 -0.03 30.77
N ALA A 954 -10.97 -0.45 29.75
CA ALA A 954 -12.42 -0.59 29.82
C ALA A 954 -12.85 -1.65 30.84
N LEU A 955 -12.16 -2.78 30.90
CA LEU A 955 -12.42 -3.82 31.88
C LEU A 955 -12.06 -3.37 33.31
N TRP A 956 -10.94 -2.67 33.46
CA TRP A 956 -10.58 -2.04 34.72
C TRP A 956 -11.65 -1.03 35.17
N ALA A 957 -12.18 -0.21 34.26
CA ALA A 957 -13.27 0.72 34.56
C ALA A 957 -14.52 -0.02 35.07
N ARG A 958 -14.88 -1.17 34.45
CA ARG A 958 -16.00 -2.02 34.89
C ARG A 958 -15.76 -2.61 36.29
N VAL A 959 -14.51 -3.06 36.58
CA VAL A 959 -14.13 -3.52 37.92
C VAL A 959 -14.28 -2.40 38.96
N ARG A 960 -13.74 -1.22 38.70
CA ARG A 960 -13.84 -0.05 39.61
C ARG A 960 -15.30 0.37 39.83
N LYS A 961 -16.10 0.34 38.75
CA LYS A 961 -17.57 0.59 38.87
C LYS A 961 -18.22 -0.43 39.81
N ALA A 962 -17.95 -1.73 39.65
CA ALA A 962 -18.49 -2.78 40.51
C ALA A 962 -18.06 -2.63 41.98
N GLN A 963 -16.90 -2.03 42.23
CA GLN A 963 -16.37 -1.70 43.58
C GLN A 963 -16.92 -0.38 44.14
N GLY A 964 -17.78 0.36 43.40
CA GLY A 964 -18.32 1.67 43.80
C GLY A 964 -17.35 2.86 43.63
N ARG A 965 -16.20 2.66 42.96
CA ARG A 965 -15.15 3.66 42.75
C ARG A 965 -15.40 4.41 41.43
N HIS A 966 -16.47 5.23 41.39
CA HIS A 966 -17.00 5.84 40.16
C HIS A 966 -16.05 6.85 39.52
N ASP A 967 -15.31 7.65 40.27
CA ASP A 967 -14.39 8.66 39.74
C ASP A 967 -13.18 7.99 39.03
N GLU A 968 -12.67 6.89 39.58
CA GLU A 968 -11.62 6.10 38.93
C GLU A 968 -12.13 5.37 37.68
N ALA A 969 -13.37 4.87 37.73
CA ALA A 969 -13.99 4.23 36.58
C ALA A 969 -14.13 5.23 35.40
N LEU A 970 -14.50 6.48 35.69
CA LEU A 970 -14.58 7.54 34.67
C LEU A 970 -13.22 7.83 34.03
N SER A 971 -12.17 8.04 34.86
CA SER A 971 -10.81 8.28 34.36
C SER A 971 -10.33 7.12 33.43
N LEU A 972 -10.60 5.90 33.81
CA LEU A 972 -10.23 4.71 33.03
C LEU A 972 -11.04 4.60 31.73
N TYR A 973 -12.32 5.01 31.72
CA TYR A 973 -13.09 5.07 30.48
C TYR A 973 -12.58 6.13 29.53
N ASP A 974 -12.18 7.31 30.02
CA ASP A 974 -11.60 8.38 29.21
C ASP A 974 -10.28 7.91 28.55
N GLU A 975 -9.39 7.27 29.33
CA GLU A 975 -8.18 6.64 28.81
C GLU A 975 -8.50 5.57 27.74
N ALA A 976 -9.52 4.74 28.00
CA ALA A 976 -9.94 3.69 27.08
C ALA A 976 -10.49 4.27 25.75
N VAL A 977 -11.24 5.37 25.80
CA VAL A 977 -11.76 6.07 24.60
C VAL A 977 -10.60 6.66 23.79
N GLU A 978 -9.60 7.26 24.44
CA GLU A 978 -8.41 7.77 23.77
C GLU A 978 -7.63 6.64 23.08
N LEU A 979 -7.35 5.55 23.77
CA LEU A 979 -6.65 4.39 23.22
C LEU A 979 -7.43 3.71 22.09
N ALA A 980 -8.76 3.59 22.22
CA ALA A 980 -9.62 3.06 21.16
C ALA A 980 -9.59 3.96 19.90
N SER A 981 -9.52 5.27 20.12
CA SER A 981 -9.38 6.25 19.03
C SER A 981 -8.01 6.14 18.35
N LEU A 982 -6.93 5.99 19.13
CA LEU A 982 -5.58 5.71 18.60
C LEU A 982 -5.53 4.42 17.78
N ALA A 983 -6.28 3.40 18.20
CA ALA A 983 -6.42 2.14 17.47
C ALA A 983 -7.28 2.27 16.19
N GLY A 984 -7.92 3.40 15.94
CA GLY A 984 -8.91 3.55 14.86
C GLY A 984 -10.22 2.80 15.11
N ALA A 985 -10.48 2.35 16.34
CA ALA A 985 -11.63 1.53 16.74
C ALA A 985 -12.84 2.41 17.11
N ALA A 986 -13.41 3.11 16.09
CA ALA A 986 -14.46 4.11 16.29
C ALA A 986 -15.69 3.57 17.04
N ASP A 987 -16.17 2.34 16.72
CA ASP A 987 -17.32 1.75 17.38
C ASP A 987 -17.02 1.37 18.84
N LEU A 988 -15.80 0.93 19.13
CA LEU A 988 -15.34 0.68 20.49
C LEU A 988 -15.29 2.00 21.27
N ALA A 989 -14.68 3.03 20.71
CA ALA A 989 -14.61 4.35 21.33
C ALA A 989 -16.00 4.92 21.66
N ASN A 990 -16.98 4.79 20.75
CA ASN A 990 -18.36 5.21 20.97
C ASN A 990 -19.03 4.44 22.11
N ARG A 991 -18.93 3.10 22.14
CA ARG A 991 -19.46 2.27 23.23
C ARG A 991 -18.84 2.61 24.58
N LEU A 992 -17.53 2.87 24.61
CA LEU A 992 -16.82 3.27 25.83
C LEU A 992 -17.26 4.64 26.34
N ALA A 993 -17.49 5.58 25.40
CA ALA A 993 -18.03 6.89 25.76
C ALA A 993 -19.48 6.81 26.29
N GLU A 994 -20.28 5.86 25.81
CA GLU A 994 -21.61 5.54 26.35
C GLU A 994 -21.49 4.92 27.76
N GLY A 995 -20.53 4.02 27.96
CA GLY A 995 -20.24 3.44 29.27
C GLY A 995 -19.84 4.51 30.31
N ALA A 996 -18.99 5.46 29.91
CA ALA A 996 -18.63 6.60 30.77
C ALA A 996 -19.85 7.44 31.16
N ARG A 997 -20.75 7.73 30.21
CA ARG A 997 -22.00 8.47 30.50
C ARG A 997 -22.91 7.72 31.46
N ALA A 998 -23.00 6.41 31.34
CA ALA A 998 -23.77 5.58 32.27
C ALA A 998 -23.21 5.61 33.71
N VAL A 999 -21.87 5.69 33.87
CA VAL A 999 -21.25 5.85 35.20
C VAL A 999 -21.53 7.23 35.77
N LEU A 1000 -21.51 8.29 34.96
CA LEU A 1000 -21.87 9.66 35.36
C LEU A 1000 -23.32 9.75 35.87
N GLY A 1001 -24.25 9.09 35.15
CA GLY A 1001 -25.65 9.02 35.59
C GLY A 1001 -25.81 8.34 36.94
N ASP A 1002 -25.12 7.22 37.17
CA ASP A 1002 -25.13 6.49 38.45
C ASP A 1002 -24.48 7.30 39.59
N SER A 1003 -23.40 8.06 39.31
CA SER A 1003 -22.71 8.88 40.30
C SER A 1003 -23.57 10.07 40.77
N VAL A 1004 -24.33 10.67 39.86
CA VAL A 1004 -25.28 11.73 40.19
C VAL A 1004 -26.45 11.20 40.99
N ALA A 1005 -26.94 10.02 40.67
CA ALA A 1005 -28.00 9.35 41.43
C ALA A 1005 -27.55 9.00 42.85
N SER A 1006 -26.35 8.42 43.01
CA SER A 1006 -25.81 8.08 44.35
C SER A 1006 -25.51 9.29 45.24
N ARG A 1007 -24.99 10.39 44.68
CA ARG A 1007 -24.79 11.66 45.40
C ARG A 1007 -26.13 12.29 45.81
N SER A 1008 -27.18 12.14 45.00
CA SER A 1008 -28.52 12.62 45.32
C SER A 1008 -29.19 11.78 46.44
N GLU A 1009 -28.95 10.46 46.50
CA GLU A 1009 -29.39 9.58 47.59
C GLU A 1009 -28.66 9.86 48.89
N GLN A 1010 -27.32 9.98 48.86
CA GLN A 1010 -26.51 10.33 50.02
C GLN A 1010 -26.86 11.76 50.56
N ALA A 1011 -27.18 12.70 49.66
CA ALA A 1011 -27.66 14.02 50.08
C ALA A 1011 -29.07 13.97 50.70
N ARG A 1012 -29.94 13.03 50.29
CA ARG A 1012 -31.26 12.77 50.88
C ARG A 1012 -31.16 12.09 52.24
N ASP A 1013 -30.23 11.15 52.44
CA ASP A 1013 -30.00 10.47 53.71
C ASP A 1013 -29.25 11.34 54.71
N ALA A 1014 -28.43 12.32 54.27
CA ALA A 1014 -27.82 13.31 55.11
C ALA A 1014 -28.79 14.41 55.57
N VAL A 1015 -29.94 14.54 54.93
CA VAL A 1015 -31.04 15.46 55.31
C VAL A 1015 -32.13 14.78 56.17
N ARG A 1016 -32.14 13.42 56.23
CA ARG A 1016 -32.89 12.64 57.20
C ARG A 1016 -32.03 12.37 58.43
#